data_0c1d66bbba9fa4bacd55a02d657406ac
#
_entry.id   0c1d66bbba9fa4bacd55a02d657406ac
#
_cell.length_a   1.000
_cell.length_b   1.000
_cell.length_c   1.000
_cell.angle_alpha   90.00
_cell.angle_beta   90.00
_cell.angle_gamma   90.00
#
_symmetry.space_group_name_H-M   'P 1'
#
loop_
_entity.id
_entity.type
_entity.pdbx_description
1 polymer ?
#
loop_
_entity_poly.entity_id
_entity_poly.type
_entity_poly.pdbx_seq_one_letter_code
_entity_poly.pdbx_strand_id
1 'polypeptide(L)'
;LRSARQLVANTLVFLGYEPVWQDIFGTEEGDLREMLRGLINECKGVVQLVGNCYGAEPSRSDEQFGRVSYTQYEALYARERGKKIWYLFIDETFPIDACPAEATELVQLQQSYRQRVQSGTQLFHPLTSREGLEASVLKLRNDLTHLRRGVKQWATGVAVLLLVIGGMVIWLLRSQRETTREVGETKKAMAEMTEEMARLRKTMMQYARVETKVREAQAGADPAGVQERIYAALSKETGIDVNTLRKLPDLAERLKVDAASSAFERANAAYVAKDYPQAEKLALKAAKTEDGGAGGSPGNVLESLKLAALSAQRAIHYARAMEHLRAAEKLTDRQRAGEEWADVQHLIADVLIDQGKYADAENALRQVVEVRTGVVGPENPDTLRSRNNLGLALLRGGKFAEAEREYRKVADLQAKVLGPEDPDTLMSRTGLATALFRQAKFVESEKESREVLELSEKVLGPEHPDTLRSRNYLAATLESQNKYAEAEAECRTVLELRRKTLGPEHPDTIASRSNLAGTLMKQGRYAEAEQEYRELIELNDKVLGAQHPQAFALRRNFVTALLYQKKYDEAAGEARQVLAGNEKALGAEHPETLNSRADLAYALMNQGKLNEAESIFREVIKLQERVLGPEHPDTLSSYSNLAYVLARLGKNAEAVQFARRAATSSLTVLGADHPSTKRYEKLLQDLEARK
;
A
#
# COMPACT_ATOMS: atom_id res chain seq x y z
N LEU A 1 -14.97 42.71 -25.37
CA LEU A 1 -14.32 41.38 -25.24
C LEU A 1 -12.81 41.45 -25.42
N ARG A 2 -12.28 42.31 -26.30
CA ARG A 2 -10.84 42.43 -26.59
C ARG A 2 -10.08 42.88 -25.32
N SER A 3 -10.56 43.91 -24.62
CA SER A 3 -9.95 44.38 -23.37
C SER A 3 -10.04 43.34 -22.23
N ALA A 4 -11.13 42.59 -22.15
CA ALA A 4 -11.28 41.50 -21.18
C ALA A 4 -10.33 40.32 -21.49
N ARG A 5 -10.18 39.96 -22.76
CA ARG A 5 -9.21 38.91 -23.19
C ARG A 5 -7.77 39.32 -22.87
N GLN A 6 -7.41 40.57 -23.13
CA GLN A 6 -6.08 41.10 -22.82
C GLN A 6 -5.81 41.04 -21.31
N LEU A 7 -6.80 41.35 -20.48
CA LEU A 7 -6.69 41.31 -19.04
C LEU A 7 -6.49 39.87 -18.53
N VAL A 8 -7.27 38.90 -19.06
CA VAL A 8 -7.10 37.50 -18.75
C VAL A 8 -5.71 37.00 -19.14
N ALA A 9 -5.24 37.31 -20.35
CA ALA A 9 -3.92 36.93 -20.82
C ALA A 9 -2.82 37.55 -19.94
N ASN A 10 -2.88 38.83 -19.60
CA ASN A 10 -1.92 39.50 -18.74
C ASN A 10 -1.88 38.86 -17.34
N THR A 11 -3.05 38.55 -16.78
CA THR A 11 -3.13 37.91 -15.45
C THR A 11 -2.56 36.48 -15.50
N LEU A 12 -2.80 35.71 -16.56
CA LEU A 12 -2.21 34.39 -16.74
C LEU A 12 -0.68 34.46 -16.88
N VAL A 13 -0.15 35.41 -17.63
CA VAL A 13 1.30 35.65 -17.75
C VAL A 13 1.90 36.04 -16.38
N PHE A 14 1.25 36.91 -15.63
CA PHE A 14 1.67 37.26 -14.27
C PHE A 14 1.73 36.05 -13.34
N LEU A 15 0.81 35.10 -13.52
CA LEU A 15 0.79 33.83 -12.79
C LEU A 15 1.80 32.81 -13.34
N GLY A 16 2.55 33.15 -14.38
CA GLY A 16 3.59 32.32 -15.00
C GLY A 16 3.05 31.24 -15.94
N TYR A 17 1.92 31.49 -16.59
CA TYR A 17 1.39 30.67 -17.68
C TYR A 17 1.60 31.36 -19.01
N GLU A 18 1.80 30.60 -20.05
CA GLU A 18 1.85 31.10 -21.43
C GLU A 18 0.48 30.90 -22.09
N PRO A 19 -0.39 31.95 -22.12
CA PRO A 19 -1.67 31.86 -22.80
C PRO A 19 -1.47 31.90 -24.32
N VAL A 20 -1.96 30.89 -25.02
CA VAL A 20 -2.12 30.94 -26.46
C VAL A 20 -3.45 31.60 -26.76
N TRP A 21 -3.41 32.78 -27.29
CA TRP A 21 -4.60 33.48 -27.74
C TRP A 21 -4.34 34.19 -29.09
N GLN A 22 -5.34 34.29 -29.88
CA GLN A 22 -5.23 34.96 -31.16
C GLN A 22 -6.33 36.03 -31.34
N ASP A 23 -5.89 37.20 -31.80
CA ASP A 23 -6.75 38.16 -32.43
C ASP A 23 -6.95 37.71 -33.87
N ILE A 24 -7.99 36.92 -34.10
CA ILE A 24 -8.29 36.33 -35.43
C ILE A 24 -8.87 37.35 -36.40
N PHE A 25 -8.81 38.62 -36.10
CA PHE A 25 -9.34 39.69 -36.92
C PHE A 25 -8.27 40.22 -37.87
N GLY A 26 -8.27 39.71 -39.11
CA GLY A 26 -7.49 40.25 -40.18
C GLY A 26 -6.62 39.34 -41.00
N THR A 27 -6.82 38.06 -40.98
CA THR A 27 -6.14 37.14 -41.91
C THR A 27 -7.06 36.66 -43.03
N GLU A 28 -6.46 36.62 -44.20
CA GLU A 28 -7.05 36.25 -45.46
C GLU A 28 -7.71 34.87 -45.49
N GLU A 29 -8.55 34.66 -46.47
CA GLU A 29 -9.33 33.50 -46.87
C GLU A 29 -8.76 32.13 -46.45
N GLY A 30 -9.25 31.57 -45.35
CA GLY A 30 -9.05 30.18 -44.91
C GLY A 30 -10.04 29.78 -43.84
N ASP A 31 -10.44 28.52 -43.79
CA ASP A 31 -11.27 28.00 -42.69
C ASP A 31 -10.44 27.90 -41.41
N LEU A 32 -10.60 28.91 -40.54
CA LEU A 32 -9.90 28.99 -39.23
C LEU A 32 -10.12 27.77 -38.32
N ARG A 33 -11.10 26.92 -38.64
CA ARG A 33 -11.43 25.74 -37.83
C ARG A 33 -10.30 24.71 -37.76
N GLU A 34 -9.58 24.48 -38.87
CA GLU A 34 -8.45 23.54 -38.86
C GLU A 34 -7.30 24.03 -37.98
N MET A 35 -7.02 25.33 -38.07
CA MET A 35 -6.00 25.95 -37.19
C MET A 35 -6.42 25.88 -35.72
N LEU A 36 -7.68 26.19 -35.39
CA LEU A 36 -8.20 26.09 -34.03
C LEU A 36 -8.15 24.64 -33.50
N ARG A 37 -8.45 23.64 -34.34
CA ARG A 37 -8.30 22.22 -33.99
C ARG A 37 -6.87 21.88 -33.62
N GLY A 38 -5.89 22.36 -34.37
CA GLY A 38 -4.46 22.16 -34.09
C GLY A 38 -4.10 22.71 -32.68
N LEU A 39 -4.39 24.00 -32.45
CA LEU A 39 -4.09 24.69 -31.21
C LEU A 39 -4.78 24.05 -30.00
N ILE A 40 -6.07 23.69 -30.10
CA ILE A 40 -6.83 23.06 -29.01
C ILE A 40 -6.28 21.67 -28.71
N ASN A 41 -5.85 20.89 -29.69
CA ASN A 41 -5.25 19.59 -29.46
C ASN A 41 -3.96 19.67 -28.62
N GLU A 42 -3.19 20.73 -28.78
CA GLU A 42 -1.92 20.97 -28.06
C GLU A 42 -2.10 21.57 -26.67
N CYS A 43 -3.21 22.32 -26.44
CA CYS A 43 -3.42 23.00 -25.15
C CYS A 43 -3.91 22.04 -24.05
N LYS A 44 -3.68 22.43 -22.78
CA LYS A 44 -4.11 21.66 -21.58
C LYS A 44 -5.54 21.98 -21.14
N GLY A 45 -6.04 23.11 -21.53
CA GLY A 45 -7.39 23.58 -21.22
C GLY A 45 -7.69 24.89 -21.91
N VAL A 46 -8.94 25.29 -21.91
CA VAL A 46 -9.45 26.50 -22.59
C VAL A 46 -10.16 27.39 -21.58
N VAL A 47 -9.81 28.67 -21.58
CA VAL A 47 -10.55 29.69 -20.83
C VAL A 47 -11.42 30.46 -21.83
N GLN A 48 -12.73 30.30 -21.73
CA GLN A 48 -13.68 30.95 -22.61
C GLN A 48 -14.40 32.12 -21.93
N LEU A 49 -14.34 33.30 -22.54
CA LEU A 49 -15.16 34.45 -22.17
C LEU A 49 -16.50 34.38 -22.90
N VAL A 50 -17.60 34.33 -22.18
CA VAL A 50 -18.96 34.27 -22.73
C VAL A 50 -19.66 35.60 -22.49
N GLY A 51 -19.71 36.43 -23.52
CA GLY A 51 -20.40 37.72 -23.54
C GLY A 51 -21.82 37.66 -24.17
N ASN A 52 -22.37 38.80 -24.38
CA ASN A 52 -23.72 38.95 -24.99
C ASN A 52 -23.69 38.98 -26.52
N CYS A 53 -22.53 39.17 -27.14
CA CYS A 53 -22.39 39.17 -28.61
C CYS A 53 -22.07 37.80 -29.14
N TYR A 54 -22.63 37.42 -30.29
CA TYR A 54 -22.45 36.10 -30.92
C TYR A 54 -21.03 35.94 -31.48
N GLY A 55 -20.51 36.96 -32.12
CA GLY A 55 -19.20 36.97 -32.73
C GLY A 55 -19.19 36.52 -34.22
N ALA A 56 -17.99 36.43 -34.81
CA ALA A 56 -17.81 36.08 -36.21
C ALA A 56 -18.14 34.57 -36.46
N GLU A 57 -18.81 34.30 -37.57
CA GLU A 57 -19.15 32.95 -38.06
C GLU A 57 -18.18 32.49 -39.13
N PRO A 58 -17.91 31.16 -39.24
CA PRO A 58 -17.31 30.57 -40.42
C PRO A 58 -18.16 30.77 -41.66
N SER A 59 -17.54 30.83 -42.83
CA SER A 59 -18.23 30.98 -44.13
C SER A 59 -19.20 29.81 -44.44
N ARG A 60 -19.03 28.67 -43.76
CA ARG A 60 -19.92 27.49 -43.87
C ARG A 60 -20.21 26.98 -42.46
N SER A 61 -21.44 26.51 -42.24
CA SER A 61 -21.81 25.82 -40.98
C SER A 61 -20.92 24.60 -40.76
N ASP A 62 -20.61 24.30 -39.51
CA ASP A 62 -19.83 23.12 -39.15
C ASP A 62 -20.68 21.86 -39.27
N GLU A 63 -20.13 20.79 -39.86
CA GLU A 63 -20.85 19.52 -40.05
C GLU A 63 -21.29 18.88 -38.75
N GLN A 64 -20.52 19.06 -37.67
CA GLN A 64 -20.76 18.45 -36.39
C GLN A 64 -21.52 19.35 -35.40
N PHE A 65 -21.18 20.64 -35.37
CA PHE A 65 -21.72 21.58 -34.38
C PHE A 65 -22.79 22.53 -34.97
N GLY A 66 -23.00 22.47 -36.27
CA GLY A 66 -23.96 23.31 -36.99
C GLY A 66 -23.52 24.77 -37.11
N ARG A 67 -24.49 25.71 -37.01
CA ARG A 67 -24.23 27.14 -37.07
C ARG A 67 -23.71 27.64 -35.71
N VAL A 68 -22.42 27.96 -35.61
CA VAL A 68 -21.73 28.40 -34.39
C VAL A 68 -20.71 29.47 -34.75
N SER A 69 -20.46 30.44 -33.84
CA SER A 69 -19.33 31.35 -34.01
C SER A 69 -18.01 30.65 -33.77
N TYR A 70 -16.91 31.21 -34.25
CA TYR A 70 -15.57 30.67 -34.00
C TYR A 70 -15.28 30.51 -32.50
N THR A 71 -15.74 31.45 -31.66
CA THR A 71 -15.54 31.38 -30.20
C THR A 71 -16.35 30.24 -29.58
N GLN A 72 -17.54 29.97 -30.05
CA GLN A 72 -18.35 28.84 -29.60
C GLN A 72 -17.74 27.52 -30.08
N TYR A 73 -17.21 27.49 -31.29
CA TYR A 73 -16.55 26.36 -31.88
C TYR A 73 -15.35 25.90 -31.06
N GLU A 74 -14.50 26.84 -30.61
CA GLU A 74 -13.36 26.55 -29.73
C GLU A 74 -13.77 25.75 -28.49
N ALA A 75 -14.81 26.18 -27.78
CA ALA A 75 -15.26 25.51 -26.58
C ALA A 75 -15.94 24.15 -26.88
N LEU A 76 -16.74 24.07 -27.94
CA LEU A 76 -17.41 22.83 -28.31
C LEU A 76 -16.39 21.77 -28.72
N TYR A 77 -15.41 22.15 -29.53
CA TYR A 77 -14.34 21.25 -29.96
C TYR A 77 -13.42 20.85 -28.80
N ALA A 78 -13.05 21.80 -27.93
CA ALA A 78 -12.26 21.50 -26.73
C ALA A 78 -12.98 20.51 -25.80
N ARG A 79 -14.31 20.66 -25.64
CA ARG A 79 -15.15 19.76 -24.85
C ARG A 79 -15.16 18.34 -25.43
N GLU A 80 -15.30 18.21 -26.74
CA GLU A 80 -15.26 16.91 -27.44
C GLU A 80 -13.91 16.22 -27.22
N ARG A 81 -12.82 16.98 -27.20
CA ARG A 81 -11.47 16.48 -26.95
C ARG A 81 -11.16 16.24 -25.47
N GLY A 82 -12.15 16.34 -24.57
CA GLY A 82 -11.97 16.13 -23.14
C GLY A 82 -11.09 17.17 -22.46
N LYS A 83 -10.88 18.33 -23.08
CA LYS A 83 -10.09 19.41 -22.48
C LYS A 83 -10.88 20.10 -21.37
N LYS A 84 -10.19 20.52 -20.32
CA LYS A 84 -10.80 21.30 -19.24
C LYS A 84 -11.15 22.69 -19.76
N ILE A 85 -12.40 23.12 -19.54
CA ILE A 85 -12.89 24.44 -19.98
C ILE A 85 -13.34 25.22 -18.75
N TRP A 86 -12.87 26.45 -18.65
CA TRP A 86 -13.32 27.41 -17.65
C TRP A 86 -14.14 28.50 -18.34
N TYR A 87 -15.43 28.60 -17.99
CA TYR A 87 -16.33 29.60 -18.53
C TYR A 87 -16.35 30.81 -17.61
N LEU A 88 -16.01 31.99 -18.16
CA LEU A 88 -16.10 33.29 -17.52
C LEU A 88 -17.24 34.08 -18.17
N PHE A 89 -18.38 34.15 -17.48
CA PHE A 89 -19.57 34.83 -18.00
C PHE A 89 -19.49 36.32 -17.75
N ILE A 90 -19.52 37.09 -18.84
CA ILE A 90 -19.60 38.56 -18.77
C ILE A 90 -21.05 38.94 -18.52
N ASP A 91 -21.27 39.57 -17.38
CA ASP A 91 -22.56 40.14 -16.97
C ASP A 91 -22.87 41.42 -17.77
N GLU A 92 -24.14 41.82 -17.83
CA GLU A 92 -24.59 43.05 -18.51
C GLU A 92 -23.99 44.34 -17.91
N THR A 93 -23.60 44.28 -16.65
CA THR A 93 -22.98 45.42 -15.92
C THR A 93 -21.46 45.48 -16.12
N PHE A 94 -20.84 44.50 -16.73
CA PHE A 94 -19.40 44.48 -16.95
C PHE A 94 -19.01 45.54 -18.01
N PRO A 95 -18.02 46.38 -17.76
CA PRO A 95 -17.59 47.39 -18.71
C PRO A 95 -16.89 46.75 -19.92
N ILE A 96 -17.61 46.63 -21.04
CA ILE A 96 -17.12 46.08 -22.31
C ILE A 96 -17.01 47.16 -23.36
N ASP A 97 -16.16 46.90 -24.35
CA ASP A 97 -16.14 47.71 -25.59
C ASP A 97 -17.51 47.59 -26.31
N ALA A 98 -17.93 48.63 -27.00
CA ALA A 98 -19.22 48.68 -27.69
C ALA A 98 -19.40 47.43 -28.57
N CYS A 99 -20.50 46.72 -28.36
CA CYS A 99 -20.85 45.60 -29.22
C CYS A 99 -21.49 46.14 -30.54
N PRO A 100 -21.04 45.76 -31.72
CA PRO A 100 -21.74 46.10 -32.97
C PRO A 100 -23.18 45.60 -32.92
N ALA A 101 -24.12 46.30 -33.56
CA ALA A 101 -25.48 45.84 -33.67
C ALA A 101 -25.51 44.51 -34.45
N GLU A 102 -25.89 43.43 -33.78
CA GLU A 102 -26.02 42.08 -34.37
C GLU A 102 -27.47 41.85 -34.81
N ALA A 103 -27.65 40.98 -35.82
CA ALA A 103 -28.97 40.52 -36.24
C ALA A 103 -29.68 39.79 -35.07
N THR A 104 -31.00 39.97 -34.96
CA THR A 104 -31.83 39.39 -33.88
C THR A 104 -31.63 37.89 -33.76
N GLU A 105 -31.44 37.19 -34.90
CA GLU A 105 -31.17 35.73 -34.94
C GLU A 105 -29.83 35.35 -34.26
N LEU A 106 -28.76 36.12 -34.49
CA LEU A 106 -27.46 35.89 -33.87
C LEU A 106 -27.51 36.12 -32.36
N VAL A 107 -28.26 37.11 -31.92
CA VAL A 107 -28.50 37.37 -30.48
C VAL A 107 -29.24 36.20 -29.85
N GLN A 108 -30.24 35.65 -30.49
CA GLN A 108 -30.96 34.46 -30.04
C GLN A 108 -30.04 33.19 -29.95
N LEU A 109 -29.20 32.99 -30.96
CA LEU A 109 -28.23 31.89 -30.92
C LEU A 109 -27.24 32.02 -29.78
N GLN A 110 -26.75 33.22 -29.50
CA GLN A 110 -25.85 33.47 -28.36
C GLN A 110 -26.55 33.26 -27.01
N GLN A 111 -27.79 33.71 -26.88
CA GLN A 111 -28.58 33.46 -25.68
C GLN A 111 -28.81 31.99 -25.43
N SER A 112 -29.17 31.24 -26.46
CA SER A 112 -29.34 29.79 -26.43
C SER A 112 -28.03 29.06 -26.02
N TYR A 113 -26.90 29.54 -26.55
CA TYR A 113 -25.58 29.01 -26.16
C TYR A 113 -25.26 29.29 -24.67
N ARG A 114 -25.46 30.51 -24.20
CA ARG A 114 -25.27 30.90 -22.83
C ARG A 114 -26.11 30.02 -21.86
N GLN A 115 -27.39 29.84 -22.14
CA GLN A 115 -28.28 28.98 -21.39
C GLN A 115 -27.81 27.53 -21.35
N ARG A 116 -27.34 26.99 -22.47
CA ARG A 116 -26.79 25.63 -22.58
C ARG A 116 -25.54 25.44 -21.73
N VAL A 117 -24.65 26.41 -21.71
CA VAL A 117 -23.43 26.38 -20.89
C VAL A 117 -23.78 26.50 -19.42
N GLN A 118 -24.71 27.39 -19.03
CA GLN A 118 -25.15 27.60 -17.65
C GLN A 118 -25.91 26.40 -17.08
N SER A 119 -26.67 25.68 -17.90
CA SER A 119 -27.39 24.47 -17.46
C SER A 119 -26.50 23.23 -17.37
N GLY A 120 -25.25 23.32 -17.83
CA GLY A 120 -24.28 22.23 -17.73
C GLY A 120 -23.71 22.09 -16.30
N THR A 121 -23.16 20.90 -16.00
CA THR A 121 -22.54 20.60 -14.70
C THR A 121 -21.15 21.23 -14.51
N GLN A 122 -20.73 22.15 -15.37
CA GLN A 122 -19.41 22.78 -15.30
C GLN A 122 -19.43 24.08 -14.51
N LEU A 123 -18.33 24.30 -13.77
CA LEU A 123 -18.13 25.54 -13.00
C LEU A 123 -18.06 26.74 -13.93
N PHE A 124 -18.90 27.75 -13.72
CA PHE A 124 -18.84 29.04 -14.39
C PHE A 124 -18.76 30.17 -13.37
N HIS A 125 -18.16 31.28 -13.75
CA HIS A 125 -17.99 32.46 -12.90
C HIS A 125 -18.68 33.66 -13.57
N PRO A 126 -19.70 34.27 -12.94
CA PRO A 126 -20.28 35.52 -13.42
C PRO A 126 -19.30 36.68 -13.16
N LEU A 127 -19.15 37.58 -14.11
CA LEU A 127 -18.25 38.70 -14.08
C LEU A 127 -19.05 40.02 -14.19
N THR A 128 -18.98 40.84 -13.15
CA THR A 128 -19.68 42.13 -13.06
C THR A 128 -18.73 43.32 -13.12
N SER A 129 -17.44 43.14 -12.96
CA SER A 129 -16.41 44.17 -13.01
C SER A 129 -15.08 43.68 -13.52
N ARG A 130 -14.15 44.58 -13.87
CA ARG A 130 -12.76 44.23 -14.25
C ARG A 130 -11.99 43.59 -13.11
N GLU A 131 -12.17 44.09 -11.87
CA GLU A 131 -11.58 43.52 -10.66
C GLU A 131 -12.15 42.12 -10.38
N GLY A 132 -13.44 41.91 -10.68
CA GLY A 132 -14.08 40.58 -10.61
C GLY A 132 -13.50 39.60 -11.62
N LEU A 133 -13.11 40.06 -12.81
CA LEU A 133 -12.43 39.24 -13.82
C LEU A 133 -11.04 38.81 -13.31
N GLU A 134 -10.23 39.75 -12.81
CA GLU A 134 -8.91 39.43 -12.24
C GLU A 134 -9.04 38.45 -11.07
N ALA A 135 -9.97 38.72 -10.14
CA ALA A 135 -10.23 37.84 -9.01
C ALA A 135 -10.66 36.42 -9.43
N SER A 136 -11.45 36.29 -10.51
CA SER A 136 -11.90 35.02 -11.05
C SER A 136 -10.76 34.26 -11.72
N VAL A 137 -9.90 34.95 -12.46
CA VAL A 137 -8.68 34.33 -13.05
C VAL A 137 -7.71 33.90 -11.93
N LEU A 138 -7.59 34.72 -10.85
CA LEU A 138 -6.77 34.32 -9.68
C LEU A 138 -7.34 33.13 -8.91
N LYS A 139 -8.67 32.96 -8.86
CA LYS A 139 -9.31 31.76 -8.29
C LYS A 139 -9.01 30.48 -9.07
N LEU A 140 -8.79 30.59 -10.39
CA LEU A 140 -8.29 29.46 -11.19
C LEU A 140 -6.89 29.03 -10.75
N ARG A 141 -6.19 29.83 -9.95
CA ARG A 141 -4.84 29.54 -9.43
C ARG A 141 -4.76 28.16 -8.76
N ASN A 142 -5.75 27.75 -7.97
CA ASN A 142 -5.74 26.47 -7.30
C ASN A 142 -5.86 25.31 -8.32
N ASP A 143 -6.75 25.43 -9.28
CA ASP A 143 -6.96 24.45 -10.33
C ASP A 143 -5.73 24.36 -11.26
N LEU A 144 -5.17 25.51 -11.61
CA LEU A 144 -3.96 25.63 -12.41
C LEU A 144 -2.72 25.22 -11.61
N THR A 145 -2.72 25.43 -10.27
CA THR A 145 -1.62 25.02 -9.39
C THR A 145 -1.62 23.52 -9.16
N HIS A 146 -2.79 22.87 -9.13
CA HIS A 146 -2.87 21.41 -9.17
C HIS A 146 -2.33 20.84 -10.48
N LEU A 147 -2.67 21.44 -11.60
CA LEU A 147 -2.05 21.13 -12.90
C LEU A 147 -0.53 21.39 -12.88
N ARG A 148 -0.08 22.45 -12.19
CA ARG A 148 1.34 22.83 -12.07
C ARG A 148 2.09 21.99 -11.04
N ARG A 149 1.46 21.53 -9.93
CA ARG A 149 2.10 20.61 -8.96
C ARG A 149 2.29 19.24 -9.57
N GLY A 150 1.30 18.73 -10.27
CA GLY A 150 1.46 17.54 -11.10
C GLY A 150 2.59 17.70 -12.12
N VAL A 151 2.80 18.89 -12.66
CA VAL A 151 3.88 19.26 -13.58
C VAL A 151 5.21 19.54 -12.86
N LYS A 152 5.22 20.06 -11.62
CA LYS A 152 6.48 20.36 -10.90
C LYS A 152 7.15 19.12 -10.32
N GLN A 153 6.39 18.11 -9.88
CA GLN A 153 6.97 16.83 -9.47
C GLN A 153 7.48 16.03 -10.68
N TRP A 154 6.85 16.24 -11.83
CA TRP A 154 7.38 15.81 -13.14
C TRP A 154 8.53 16.69 -13.61
N ALA A 155 8.53 17.96 -13.24
CA ALA A 155 9.44 18.97 -13.76
C ALA A 155 10.88 18.83 -13.25
N THR A 156 11.19 18.03 -12.23
CA THR A 156 12.60 17.68 -11.97
C THR A 156 13.11 16.60 -12.94
N GLY A 157 12.28 15.71 -13.43
CA GLY A 157 12.65 14.79 -14.52
C GLY A 157 12.31 15.32 -15.92
N VAL A 158 11.23 16.07 -16.06
CA VAL A 158 10.75 16.69 -17.32
C VAL A 158 11.20 18.15 -17.45
N ALA A 159 11.63 18.84 -16.38
CA ALA A 159 12.23 20.19 -16.49
C ALA A 159 13.64 20.12 -17.09
N VAL A 160 14.38 19.07 -16.90
CA VAL A 160 15.59 18.83 -17.71
C VAL A 160 15.17 18.58 -19.17
N LEU A 161 14.07 17.91 -19.40
CA LEU A 161 13.55 17.61 -20.74
C LEU A 161 12.84 18.81 -21.37
N LEU A 162 12.09 19.62 -20.61
CA LEU A 162 11.45 20.86 -21.09
C LEU A 162 12.43 22.03 -21.14
N LEU A 163 13.50 22.04 -20.34
CA LEU A 163 14.64 22.95 -20.57
C LEU A 163 15.41 22.55 -21.82
N VAL A 164 15.51 21.27 -22.12
CA VAL A 164 16.08 20.79 -23.40
C VAL A 164 15.12 21.11 -24.55
N ILE A 165 13.81 20.94 -24.39
CA ILE A 165 12.79 21.26 -25.42
C ILE A 165 12.55 22.79 -25.50
N GLY A 166 12.48 23.50 -24.39
CA GLY A 166 12.36 24.97 -24.38
C GLY A 166 13.64 25.66 -24.84
N GLY A 167 14.82 25.15 -24.49
CA GLY A 167 16.10 25.54 -25.06
C GLY A 167 16.19 25.23 -26.55
N MET A 168 15.64 24.10 -27.00
CA MET A 168 15.55 23.73 -28.42
C MET A 168 14.56 24.59 -29.20
N VAL A 169 13.42 24.97 -28.63
CA VAL A 169 12.45 25.85 -29.32
C VAL A 169 12.98 27.28 -29.45
N ILE A 170 13.63 27.82 -28.42
CA ILE A 170 14.28 29.13 -28.46
C ILE A 170 15.48 29.12 -29.43
N TRP A 171 16.18 28.01 -29.52
CA TRP A 171 17.31 27.82 -30.42
C TRP A 171 16.86 27.57 -31.87
N LEU A 172 15.78 26.82 -32.09
CA LEU A 172 15.11 26.66 -33.40
C LEU A 172 14.63 27.99 -34.02
N LEU A 173 14.22 28.97 -33.19
CA LEU A 173 13.87 30.31 -33.64
C LEU A 173 15.08 31.17 -33.98
N ARG A 174 16.28 30.77 -33.58
CA ARG A 174 17.54 31.51 -33.86
C ARG A 174 18.41 30.91 -34.98
N SER A 175 18.15 29.69 -35.42
CA SER A 175 19.05 28.99 -36.33
C SER A 175 18.33 28.34 -37.51
N GLN A 176 17.96 29.14 -38.48
CA GLN A 176 17.40 28.65 -39.77
C GLN A 176 18.46 28.05 -40.74
N ARG A 177 19.68 27.77 -40.28
CA ARG A 177 20.76 27.23 -41.15
C ARG A 177 21.42 25.90 -40.68
N GLU A 178 21.09 25.34 -39.54
CA GLU A 178 21.68 24.06 -39.08
C GLU A 178 20.65 22.91 -38.92
N THR A 179 19.47 23.03 -39.47
CA THR A 179 18.23 22.33 -39.10
C THR A 179 18.12 20.87 -39.49
N THR A 180 18.95 20.30 -40.31
CA THR A 180 18.77 18.89 -40.79
C THR A 180 19.40 17.85 -39.83
N ARG A 181 20.45 18.20 -39.11
CA ARG A 181 21.11 17.28 -38.19
C ARG A 181 20.36 17.20 -36.85
N GLU A 182 19.87 18.31 -36.38
CA GLU A 182 19.21 18.49 -35.06
C GLU A 182 17.78 17.94 -35.04
N VAL A 183 17.02 18.00 -36.16
CA VAL A 183 15.71 17.33 -36.29
C VAL A 183 15.86 15.80 -36.15
N GLY A 184 16.99 15.23 -36.58
CA GLY A 184 17.33 13.82 -36.39
C GLY A 184 17.56 13.47 -34.93
N GLU A 185 18.29 14.31 -34.20
CA GLU A 185 18.62 14.11 -32.77
C GLU A 185 17.38 14.33 -31.88
N THR A 186 16.52 15.31 -32.21
CA THR A 186 15.24 15.55 -31.51
C THR A 186 14.24 14.41 -31.70
N LYS A 187 14.10 13.90 -32.93
CA LYS A 187 13.27 12.71 -33.20
C LYS A 187 13.80 11.48 -32.46
N LYS A 188 15.11 11.33 -32.35
CA LYS A 188 15.74 10.24 -31.60
C LYS A 188 15.45 10.36 -30.12
N ALA A 189 15.63 11.56 -29.54
CA ALA A 189 15.34 11.83 -28.11
C ALA A 189 13.84 11.64 -27.79
N MET A 190 12.92 12.05 -28.69
CA MET A 190 11.49 11.78 -28.53
C MET A 190 11.15 10.29 -28.64
N ALA A 191 11.82 9.57 -29.53
CA ALA A 191 11.63 8.12 -29.67
C ALA A 191 12.15 7.39 -28.42
N GLU A 192 13.33 7.77 -27.91
CA GLU A 192 13.92 7.24 -26.67
C GLU A 192 13.00 7.50 -25.45
N MET A 193 12.45 8.72 -25.35
CA MET A 193 11.48 9.06 -24.29
C MET A 193 10.18 8.26 -24.40
N THR A 194 9.67 8.08 -25.61
CA THR A 194 8.46 7.30 -25.84
C THR A 194 8.69 5.84 -25.46
N GLU A 195 9.88 5.31 -25.75
CA GLU A 195 10.29 3.97 -25.38
C GLU A 195 10.46 3.83 -23.88
N GLU A 196 11.06 4.82 -23.20
CA GLU A 196 11.22 4.84 -21.73
C GLU A 196 9.84 4.88 -21.04
N MET A 197 8.91 5.69 -21.54
CA MET A 197 7.53 5.72 -21.03
C MET A 197 6.79 4.40 -21.25
N ALA A 198 7.02 3.74 -22.37
CA ALA A 198 6.46 2.42 -22.63
C ALA A 198 7.05 1.36 -21.68
N ARG A 199 8.37 1.44 -21.42
CA ARG A 199 9.05 0.57 -20.43
C ARG A 199 8.50 0.81 -19.03
N LEU A 200 8.32 2.05 -18.59
CA LEU A 200 7.74 2.38 -17.27
C LEU A 200 6.29 1.90 -17.15
N ARG A 201 5.47 2.03 -18.18
CA ARG A 201 4.11 1.47 -18.20
C ARG A 201 4.13 -0.05 -18.06
N LYS A 202 5.01 -0.72 -18.80
CA LYS A 202 5.17 -2.18 -18.70
C LYS A 202 5.66 -2.59 -17.28
N THR A 203 6.58 -1.83 -16.71
CA THR A 203 7.07 -2.07 -15.33
C THR A 203 5.96 -1.88 -14.29
N MET A 204 5.09 -0.89 -14.48
CA MET A 204 3.94 -0.70 -13.61
C MET A 204 2.99 -1.90 -13.63
N MET A 205 2.81 -2.55 -14.77
CA MET A 205 2.04 -3.79 -14.89
C MET A 205 2.68 -4.97 -14.13
N GLN A 206 3.98 -4.92 -13.90
CA GLN A 206 4.72 -5.94 -13.14
C GLN A 206 4.78 -5.63 -11.65
N TYR A 207 4.48 -4.38 -11.25
CA TYR A 207 4.65 -3.91 -9.87
C TYR A 207 3.92 -4.77 -8.85
N ALA A 208 2.63 -5.04 -9.06
CA ALA A 208 1.84 -5.85 -8.13
C ALA A 208 2.40 -7.27 -7.96
N ARG A 209 2.89 -7.88 -9.04
CA ARG A 209 3.54 -9.18 -9.02
C ARG A 209 4.86 -9.14 -8.25
N VAL A 210 5.70 -8.13 -8.52
CA VAL A 210 6.98 -7.97 -7.83
C VAL A 210 6.77 -7.58 -6.37
N GLU A 211 5.82 -6.70 -6.07
CA GLU A 211 5.45 -6.37 -4.70
C GLU A 211 5.02 -7.61 -3.93
N THR A 212 4.18 -8.44 -4.51
CA THR A 212 3.75 -9.69 -3.89
C THR A 212 4.97 -10.56 -3.58
N LYS A 213 5.83 -10.79 -4.58
CA LYS A 213 7.08 -11.56 -4.39
C LYS A 213 7.96 -11.02 -3.26
N VAL A 214 8.13 -9.70 -3.20
CA VAL A 214 8.95 -9.05 -2.16
C VAL A 214 8.27 -9.14 -0.78
N ARG A 215 6.95 -8.97 -0.69
CA ARG A 215 6.21 -9.05 0.57
C ARG A 215 6.10 -10.46 1.12
N GLU A 216 5.87 -11.44 0.25
CA GLU A 216 5.85 -12.86 0.61
C GLU A 216 7.18 -13.28 1.21
N ALA A 217 8.24 -12.83 0.59
CA ALA A 217 9.57 -13.02 1.13
C ALA A 217 9.78 -12.31 2.49
N GLN A 218 8.89 -11.45 2.95
CA GLN A 218 9.11 -10.55 4.09
C GLN A 218 7.93 -10.42 5.06
N ALA A 219 7.20 -11.48 5.31
CA ALA A 219 6.11 -11.44 6.28
C ALA A 219 6.59 -10.88 7.64
N GLY A 220 6.12 -9.67 7.96
CA GLY A 220 6.53 -8.92 9.14
C GLY A 220 7.59 -7.82 8.89
N ALA A 221 7.91 -7.51 7.63
CA ALA A 221 8.88 -6.48 7.28
C ALA A 221 8.29 -5.06 7.37
N ASP A 222 9.20 -4.13 7.66
CA ASP A 222 9.02 -2.69 7.61
C ASP A 222 8.51 -2.23 6.22
N PRO A 223 7.40 -1.45 6.15
CA PRO A 223 6.85 -0.97 4.89
C PRO A 223 7.82 -0.16 4.01
N ALA A 224 8.73 0.62 4.60
CA ALA A 224 9.71 1.42 3.86
C ALA A 224 10.78 0.54 3.20
N GLY A 225 11.28 -0.46 3.92
CA GLY A 225 12.22 -1.43 3.37
C GLY A 225 11.63 -2.31 2.28
N VAL A 226 10.35 -2.64 2.40
CA VAL A 226 9.61 -3.34 1.35
C VAL A 226 9.59 -2.51 0.07
N GLN A 227 9.33 -1.21 0.15
CA GLN A 227 9.25 -0.33 -1.01
C GLN A 227 10.57 -0.25 -1.78
N GLU A 228 11.69 -0.07 -1.08
CA GLU A 228 13.02 -0.03 -1.70
C GLU A 228 13.39 -1.36 -2.37
N ARG A 229 13.05 -2.49 -1.77
CA ARG A 229 13.26 -3.80 -2.38
C ARG A 229 12.38 -4.06 -3.58
N ILE A 230 11.14 -3.56 -3.58
CA ILE A 230 10.29 -3.61 -4.76
C ILE A 230 10.98 -2.86 -5.91
N TYR A 231 11.53 -1.67 -5.66
CA TYR A 231 12.26 -0.93 -6.68
C TYR A 231 13.55 -1.64 -7.11
N ALA A 232 14.31 -2.22 -6.18
CA ALA A 232 15.50 -2.99 -6.50
C ALA A 232 15.17 -4.25 -7.34
N ALA A 233 14.13 -4.98 -6.98
CA ALA A 233 13.66 -6.15 -7.73
C ALA A 233 13.15 -5.76 -9.12
N LEU A 234 12.35 -4.69 -9.23
CA LEU A 234 11.91 -4.15 -10.52
C LEU A 234 13.09 -3.70 -11.37
N SER A 235 14.08 -3.04 -10.78
CA SER A 235 15.30 -2.63 -11.49
C SER A 235 16.05 -3.82 -12.07
N LYS A 236 16.20 -4.89 -11.29
CA LYS A 236 16.85 -6.14 -11.72
C LYS A 236 16.08 -6.82 -12.86
N GLU A 237 14.74 -6.85 -12.80
CA GLU A 237 13.89 -7.46 -13.84
C GLU A 237 13.77 -6.64 -15.12
N THR A 238 13.76 -5.31 -15.00
CA THR A 238 13.46 -4.40 -16.12
C THR A 238 14.64 -3.66 -16.69
N GLY A 239 15.77 -3.63 -15.96
CA GLY A 239 16.95 -2.84 -16.31
C GLY A 239 16.77 -1.32 -16.12
N ILE A 240 15.68 -0.88 -15.50
CA ILE A 240 15.41 0.53 -15.21
C ILE A 240 16.06 0.90 -13.88
N ASP A 241 16.74 2.02 -13.82
CA ASP A 241 17.40 2.45 -12.59
C ASP A 241 16.40 2.78 -11.46
N VAL A 242 16.80 2.55 -10.21
CA VAL A 242 15.94 2.70 -9.02
C VAL A 242 15.42 4.13 -8.86
N ASN A 243 16.20 5.16 -9.21
CA ASN A 243 15.75 6.56 -9.07
C ASN A 243 14.62 6.88 -10.06
N THR A 244 14.67 6.27 -11.25
CA THR A 244 13.58 6.34 -12.23
C THR A 244 12.34 5.60 -11.73
N LEU A 245 12.52 4.43 -11.11
CA LEU A 245 11.42 3.64 -10.53
C LEU A 245 10.73 4.34 -9.35
N ARG A 246 11.43 5.14 -8.57
CA ARG A 246 10.85 5.97 -7.49
C ARG A 246 9.81 6.97 -7.98
N LYS A 247 9.75 7.25 -9.28
CA LYS A 247 8.73 8.09 -9.91
C LYS A 247 7.46 7.34 -10.32
N LEU A 248 7.43 6.00 -10.19
CA LEU A 248 6.24 5.20 -10.54
C LEU A 248 4.95 5.64 -9.84
N PRO A 249 4.92 6.01 -8.54
CA PRO A 249 3.69 6.48 -7.90
C PRO A 249 3.11 7.73 -8.55
N ASP A 250 3.94 8.70 -8.96
CA ASP A 250 3.50 9.92 -9.62
C ASP A 250 2.93 9.65 -11.02
N LEU A 251 3.50 8.69 -11.74
CA LEU A 251 2.98 8.22 -13.02
C LEU A 251 1.65 7.49 -12.81
N ALA A 252 1.56 6.66 -11.79
CA ALA A 252 0.38 5.89 -11.45
C ALA A 252 -0.82 6.78 -11.10
N GLU A 253 -0.62 7.86 -10.33
CA GLU A 253 -1.68 8.83 -10.01
C GLU A 253 -2.34 9.44 -11.25
N ARG A 254 -1.60 9.59 -12.34
CA ARG A 254 -2.12 10.10 -13.62
C ARG A 254 -2.83 9.05 -14.44
N LEU A 255 -2.22 7.86 -14.52
CA LEU A 255 -2.75 6.78 -15.35
C LEU A 255 -4.02 6.16 -14.78
N LYS A 256 -4.22 6.17 -13.45
CA LYS A 256 -5.45 5.62 -12.84
C LYS A 256 -6.73 6.32 -13.28
N VAL A 257 -6.63 7.58 -13.72
CA VAL A 257 -7.77 8.39 -14.20
C VAL A 257 -7.77 8.61 -15.72
N ASP A 258 -6.74 8.15 -16.42
CA ASP A 258 -6.61 8.32 -17.87
C ASP A 258 -7.65 7.47 -18.63
N ALA A 259 -8.59 8.12 -19.32
CA ALA A 259 -9.64 7.44 -20.06
C ALA A 259 -9.13 6.69 -21.30
N ALA A 260 -7.94 7.05 -21.82
CA ALA A 260 -7.32 6.37 -22.95
C ALA A 260 -6.64 5.05 -22.57
N SER A 261 -6.35 4.84 -21.29
CA SER A 261 -5.77 3.60 -20.77
C SER A 261 -6.84 2.52 -20.57
N SER A 262 -6.47 1.25 -20.76
CA SER A 262 -7.36 0.11 -20.51
C SER A 262 -7.78 0.02 -19.03
N ALA A 263 -8.86 -0.70 -18.76
CA ALA A 263 -9.30 -0.90 -17.37
C ALA A 263 -8.22 -1.61 -16.55
N PHE A 264 -7.48 -2.55 -17.12
CA PHE A 264 -6.39 -3.26 -16.44
C PHE A 264 -5.16 -2.37 -16.16
N GLU A 265 -4.76 -1.52 -17.12
CA GLU A 265 -3.70 -0.53 -16.90
C GLU A 265 -4.05 0.44 -15.76
N ARG A 266 -5.29 0.95 -15.76
CA ARG A 266 -5.76 1.84 -14.70
C ARG A 266 -5.85 1.14 -13.35
N ALA A 267 -6.19 -0.16 -13.33
CA ALA A 267 -6.20 -0.96 -12.11
C ALA A 267 -4.80 -1.10 -11.52
N ASN A 268 -3.79 -1.41 -12.35
CA ASN A 268 -2.40 -1.46 -11.92
C ASN A 268 -1.90 -0.08 -11.44
N ALA A 269 -2.27 0.98 -12.14
CA ALA A 269 -1.94 2.34 -11.73
C ALA A 269 -2.56 2.69 -10.37
N ALA A 270 -3.83 2.38 -10.14
CA ALA A 270 -4.49 2.59 -8.86
C ALA A 270 -3.84 1.75 -7.74
N TYR A 271 -3.40 0.53 -8.05
CA TYR A 271 -2.67 -0.33 -7.11
C TYR A 271 -1.31 0.29 -6.69
N VAL A 272 -0.51 0.74 -7.65
CA VAL A 272 0.78 1.42 -7.40
C VAL A 272 0.58 2.71 -6.60
N ALA A 273 -0.51 3.45 -6.86
CA ALA A 273 -0.91 4.64 -6.12
C ALA A 273 -1.50 4.34 -4.73
N LYS A 274 -1.56 3.06 -4.33
CA LYS A 274 -2.16 2.57 -3.07
C LYS A 274 -3.66 2.87 -2.91
N ASP A 275 -4.35 3.18 -4.02
CA ASP A 275 -5.80 3.32 -4.06
C ASP A 275 -6.44 1.94 -4.30
N TYR A 276 -6.31 1.08 -3.30
CA TYR A 276 -6.69 -0.34 -3.41
C TYR A 276 -8.19 -0.56 -3.69
N PRO A 277 -9.15 0.22 -3.13
CA PRO A 277 -10.55 0.07 -3.49
C PRO A 277 -10.83 0.38 -4.97
N GLN A 278 -10.17 1.39 -5.54
CA GLN A 278 -10.29 1.73 -6.95
C GLN A 278 -9.58 0.68 -7.83
N ALA A 279 -8.44 0.18 -7.40
CA ALA A 279 -7.70 -0.88 -8.08
C ALA A 279 -8.55 -2.16 -8.20
N GLU A 280 -9.16 -2.62 -7.10
CA GLU A 280 -10.09 -3.76 -7.09
C GLU A 280 -11.24 -3.58 -8.07
N LYS A 281 -11.93 -2.43 -8.01
CA LYS A 281 -13.07 -2.12 -8.89
C LYS A 281 -12.69 -2.13 -10.37
N LEU A 282 -11.54 -1.54 -10.72
CA LEU A 282 -11.06 -1.47 -12.10
C LEU A 282 -10.59 -2.84 -12.60
N ALA A 283 -9.92 -3.64 -11.75
CA ALA A 283 -9.49 -4.98 -12.07
C ALA A 283 -10.70 -5.91 -12.35
N LEU A 284 -11.76 -5.85 -11.53
CA LEU A 284 -13.00 -6.58 -11.77
C LEU A 284 -13.73 -6.11 -13.05
N LYS A 285 -13.63 -4.81 -13.39
CA LYS A 285 -14.15 -4.30 -14.65
C LYS A 285 -13.34 -4.87 -15.82
N ALA A 286 -12.02 -4.93 -15.72
CA ALA A 286 -11.16 -5.52 -16.72
C ALA A 286 -11.51 -7.01 -16.96
N ALA A 287 -11.62 -7.79 -15.87
CA ALA A 287 -12.00 -9.19 -15.95
C ALA A 287 -13.33 -9.42 -16.71
N LYS A 288 -14.34 -8.57 -16.46
CA LYS A 288 -15.66 -8.66 -17.12
C LYS A 288 -15.63 -8.24 -18.58
N THR A 289 -14.83 -7.21 -18.95
CA THR A 289 -14.74 -6.74 -20.34
C THR A 289 -13.95 -7.70 -21.21
N GLU A 290 -13.00 -8.42 -20.65
CA GLU A 290 -12.18 -9.41 -21.32
C GLU A 290 -12.89 -10.76 -21.48
N ASP A 291 -13.80 -11.12 -20.57
CA ASP A 291 -14.61 -12.35 -20.62
C ASP A 291 -15.74 -12.27 -21.67
N GLY A 292 -16.24 -11.06 -21.99
CA GLY A 292 -17.37 -10.82 -22.91
C GLY A 292 -17.01 -10.40 -24.34
N GLY A 293 -15.73 -10.26 -24.69
CA GLY A 293 -15.27 -9.77 -25.99
C GLY A 293 -14.70 -10.88 -26.89
N ALA A 294 -15.02 -10.84 -28.20
CA ALA A 294 -14.56 -11.81 -29.20
C ALA A 294 -13.03 -11.88 -29.45
N GLY A 295 -12.22 -11.55 -28.44
CA GLY A 295 -10.75 -11.55 -28.45
C GLY A 295 -10.12 -11.60 -27.06
N GLY A 296 -10.90 -11.75 -25.98
CA GLY A 296 -10.36 -11.85 -24.62
C GLY A 296 -9.58 -13.14 -24.41
N SER A 297 -8.32 -13.02 -23.97
CA SER A 297 -7.50 -14.17 -23.59
C SER A 297 -7.84 -14.58 -22.15
N PRO A 298 -8.05 -15.88 -21.85
CA PRO A 298 -8.25 -16.36 -20.48
C PRO A 298 -7.13 -15.92 -19.51
N GLY A 299 -5.90 -15.73 -19.99
CA GLY A 299 -4.77 -15.23 -19.22
C GLY A 299 -4.98 -13.79 -18.69
N ASN A 300 -5.64 -12.92 -19.45
CA ASN A 300 -5.92 -11.54 -19.02
C ASN A 300 -6.98 -11.51 -17.89
N VAL A 301 -7.99 -12.38 -17.98
CA VAL A 301 -9.02 -12.52 -16.94
C VAL A 301 -8.38 -13.01 -15.64
N LEU A 302 -7.50 -13.99 -15.73
CA LEU A 302 -6.75 -14.52 -14.59
C LEU A 302 -5.92 -13.44 -13.89
N GLU A 303 -5.13 -12.68 -14.64
CA GLU A 303 -4.31 -11.59 -14.08
C GLU A 303 -5.18 -10.47 -13.47
N SER A 304 -6.30 -10.15 -14.09
CA SER A 304 -7.25 -9.17 -13.56
C SER A 304 -7.86 -9.62 -12.23
N LEU A 305 -8.21 -10.90 -12.09
CA LEU A 305 -8.73 -11.47 -10.83
C LEU A 305 -7.64 -11.54 -9.76
N LYS A 306 -6.41 -11.88 -10.11
CA LYS A 306 -5.26 -11.85 -9.18
C LYS A 306 -5.02 -10.44 -8.66
N LEU A 307 -5.06 -9.42 -9.53
CA LEU A 307 -4.90 -8.02 -9.12
C LEU A 307 -6.05 -7.54 -8.23
N ALA A 308 -7.30 -7.93 -8.54
CA ALA A 308 -8.45 -7.62 -7.69
C ALA A 308 -8.29 -8.25 -6.29
N ALA A 309 -7.83 -9.48 -6.23
CA ALA A 309 -7.57 -10.19 -4.97
C ALA A 309 -6.48 -9.51 -4.14
N LEU A 310 -5.35 -9.18 -4.76
CA LEU A 310 -4.26 -8.45 -4.11
C LEU A 310 -4.73 -7.08 -3.59
N SER A 311 -5.52 -6.36 -4.39
CA SER A 311 -6.09 -5.07 -3.98
C SER A 311 -7.00 -5.21 -2.77
N ALA A 312 -7.89 -6.20 -2.76
CA ALA A 312 -8.76 -6.50 -1.62
C ALA A 312 -7.97 -6.92 -0.38
N GLN A 313 -6.92 -7.73 -0.54
CA GLN A 313 -6.03 -8.15 0.55
C GLN A 313 -5.32 -6.94 1.17
N ARG A 314 -4.78 -6.03 0.36
CA ARG A 314 -4.14 -4.78 0.84
C ARG A 314 -5.12 -3.85 1.56
N ALA A 315 -6.39 -3.87 1.17
CA ALA A 315 -7.47 -3.15 1.86
C ALA A 315 -8.02 -3.89 3.10
N ILE A 316 -7.39 -5.01 3.51
CA ILE A 316 -7.82 -5.86 4.64
C ILE A 316 -9.23 -6.46 4.42
N HIS A 317 -9.63 -6.61 3.18
CA HIS A 317 -10.92 -7.25 2.80
C HIS A 317 -10.70 -8.72 2.41
N TYR A 318 -10.19 -9.52 3.33
CA TYR A 318 -9.77 -10.91 3.09
C TYR A 318 -10.86 -11.83 2.49
N ALA A 319 -12.12 -11.62 2.88
CA ALA A 319 -13.24 -12.40 2.32
C ALA A 319 -13.40 -12.15 0.80
N ARG A 320 -13.32 -10.88 0.37
CA ARG A 320 -13.37 -10.52 -1.07
C ARG A 320 -12.14 -11.01 -1.81
N ALA A 321 -10.96 -10.86 -1.21
CA ALA A 321 -9.73 -11.40 -1.78
C ALA A 321 -9.85 -12.89 -2.06
N MET A 322 -10.37 -13.66 -1.11
CA MET A 322 -10.61 -15.09 -1.26
C MET A 322 -11.67 -15.42 -2.34
N GLU A 323 -12.73 -14.62 -2.44
CA GLU A 323 -13.73 -14.77 -3.50
C GLU A 323 -13.11 -14.60 -4.89
N HIS A 324 -12.30 -13.57 -5.10
CA HIS A 324 -11.61 -13.32 -6.35
C HIS A 324 -10.60 -14.42 -6.69
N LEU A 325 -9.85 -14.92 -5.70
CA LEU A 325 -8.90 -16.01 -5.90
C LEU A 325 -9.60 -17.33 -6.23
N ARG A 326 -10.75 -17.62 -5.62
CA ARG A 326 -11.55 -18.80 -5.99
C ARG A 326 -12.12 -18.71 -7.41
N ALA A 327 -12.42 -17.49 -7.87
CA ALA A 327 -12.80 -17.26 -9.27
C ALA A 327 -11.59 -17.48 -10.20
N ALA A 328 -10.40 -17.01 -9.82
CA ALA A 328 -9.16 -17.24 -10.54
C ALA A 328 -8.78 -18.74 -10.57
N GLU A 329 -8.93 -19.47 -9.48
CA GLU A 329 -8.66 -20.91 -9.36
C GLU A 329 -9.46 -21.73 -10.38
N LYS A 330 -10.72 -21.36 -10.64
CA LYS A 330 -11.56 -22.04 -11.63
C LYS A 330 -11.06 -21.91 -13.07
N LEU A 331 -10.21 -20.91 -13.34
CA LEU A 331 -9.61 -20.69 -14.65
C LEU A 331 -8.29 -21.43 -14.83
N THR A 332 -7.78 -22.07 -13.76
CA THR A 332 -6.50 -22.79 -13.77
C THR A 332 -6.71 -24.29 -13.59
N ASP A 333 -5.83 -25.08 -14.19
CA ASP A 333 -5.84 -26.54 -14.09
C ASP A 333 -4.48 -27.04 -13.59
N ARG A 334 -4.47 -27.73 -12.45
CA ARG A 334 -3.23 -28.28 -11.85
C ARG A 334 -2.42 -29.15 -12.81
N GLN A 335 -3.09 -29.88 -13.71
CA GLN A 335 -2.42 -30.84 -14.61
C GLN A 335 -1.93 -30.17 -15.89
N ARG A 336 -2.64 -29.16 -16.40
CA ARG A 336 -2.34 -28.50 -17.70
C ARG A 336 -1.54 -27.22 -17.54
N ALA A 337 -1.79 -26.47 -16.48
CA ALA A 337 -1.18 -25.18 -16.21
C ALA A 337 -0.65 -25.11 -14.76
N GLY A 338 0.21 -26.07 -14.41
CA GLY A 338 0.67 -26.28 -13.04
C GLY A 338 1.30 -25.05 -12.39
N GLU A 339 2.02 -24.22 -13.13
CA GLU A 339 2.62 -22.98 -12.60
C GLU A 339 1.57 -21.90 -12.31
N GLU A 340 0.63 -21.66 -13.26
CA GLU A 340 -0.46 -20.69 -13.05
C GLU A 340 -1.37 -21.10 -11.88
N TRP A 341 -1.67 -22.40 -11.78
CA TRP A 341 -2.41 -22.94 -10.66
C TRP A 341 -1.64 -22.74 -9.35
N ALA A 342 -0.33 -23.02 -9.35
CA ALA A 342 0.53 -22.84 -8.18
C ALA A 342 0.60 -21.36 -7.75
N ASP A 343 0.62 -20.42 -8.69
CA ASP A 343 0.56 -18.98 -8.40
C ASP A 343 -0.75 -18.60 -7.67
N VAL A 344 -1.89 -19.10 -8.15
CA VAL A 344 -3.19 -18.83 -7.52
C VAL A 344 -3.27 -19.46 -6.13
N GLN A 345 -2.84 -20.71 -5.98
CA GLN A 345 -2.81 -21.39 -4.67
C GLN A 345 -1.87 -20.70 -3.69
N HIS A 346 -0.75 -20.17 -4.18
CA HIS A 346 0.18 -19.41 -3.37
C HIS A 346 -0.48 -18.14 -2.81
N LEU A 347 -1.19 -17.35 -3.67
CA LEU A 347 -1.95 -16.19 -3.23
C LEU A 347 -3.10 -16.55 -2.28
N ILE A 348 -3.77 -17.69 -2.49
CA ILE A 348 -4.77 -18.22 -1.55
C ILE A 348 -4.13 -18.47 -0.18
N ALA A 349 -2.95 -19.09 -0.17
CA ALA A 349 -2.24 -19.37 1.07
C ALA A 349 -1.83 -18.08 1.80
N ASP A 350 -1.42 -17.04 1.10
CA ASP A 350 -1.09 -15.75 1.69
C ASP A 350 -2.31 -15.12 2.38
N VAL A 351 -3.46 -15.12 1.71
CA VAL A 351 -4.71 -14.63 2.32
C VAL A 351 -5.11 -15.49 3.52
N LEU A 352 -4.89 -16.81 3.47
CA LEU A 352 -5.16 -17.70 4.61
C LEU A 352 -4.23 -17.42 5.79
N ILE A 353 -2.94 -17.09 5.55
CA ILE A 353 -2.01 -16.66 6.59
C ILE A 353 -2.50 -15.36 7.24
N ASP A 354 -2.91 -14.38 6.43
CA ASP A 354 -3.45 -13.10 6.89
C ASP A 354 -4.76 -13.26 7.69
N GLN A 355 -5.56 -14.28 7.35
CA GLN A 355 -6.76 -14.66 8.12
C GLN A 355 -6.45 -15.48 9.39
N GLY A 356 -5.20 -15.86 9.62
CA GLY A 356 -4.80 -16.74 10.73
C GLY A 356 -5.19 -18.21 10.56
N LYS A 357 -5.54 -18.64 9.32
CA LYS A 357 -5.90 -20.04 8.98
C LYS A 357 -4.65 -20.82 8.57
N TYR A 358 -3.75 -20.96 9.52
CA TYR A 358 -2.39 -21.46 9.25
C TYR A 358 -2.35 -22.90 8.76
N ALA A 359 -3.25 -23.77 9.24
CA ALA A 359 -3.32 -25.17 8.80
C ALA A 359 -3.77 -25.29 7.33
N ASP A 360 -4.75 -24.49 6.91
CA ASP A 360 -5.21 -24.45 5.52
C ASP A 360 -4.11 -23.88 4.60
N ALA A 361 -3.42 -22.82 5.05
CA ALA A 361 -2.29 -22.24 4.33
C ALA A 361 -1.14 -23.24 4.17
N GLU A 362 -0.78 -23.99 5.21
CA GLU A 362 0.22 -25.07 5.16
C GLU A 362 -0.16 -26.12 4.10
N ASN A 363 -1.40 -26.59 4.12
CA ASN A 363 -1.87 -27.59 3.15
C ASN A 363 -1.77 -27.07 1.71
N ALA A 364 -2.17 -25.84 1.45
CA ALA A 364 -2.06 -25.21 0.13
C ALA A 364 -0.59 -25.08 -0.30
N LEU A 365 0.28 -24.59 0.59
CA LEU A 365 1.70 -24.39 0.27
C LEU A 365 2.47 -25.68 0.08
N ARG A 366 2.14 -26.76 0.78
CA ARG A 366 2.73 -28.08 0.53
C ARG A 366 2.44 -28.55 -0.90
N GLN A 367 1.20 -28.36 -1.38
CA GLN A 367 0.82 -28.71 -2.75
C GLN A 367 1.52 -27.79 -3.78
N VAL A 368 1.61 -26.49 -3.51
CA VAL A 368 2.36 -25.54 -4.35
C VAL A 368 3.82 -25.95 -4.48
N VAL A 369 4.47 -26.26 -3.36
CA VAL A 369 5.88 -26.70 -3.33
C VAL A 369 6.06 -27.99 -4.12
N GLU A 370 5.14 -28.95 -4.00
CA GLU A 370 5.17 -30.21 -4.76
C GLU A 370 5.10 -29.93 -6.27
N VAL A 371 4.11 -29.16 -6.71
CA VAL A 371 3.90 -28.82 -8.14
C VAL A 371 5.11 -28.07 -8.68
N ARG A 372 5.54 -26.98 -8.03
CA ARG A 372 6.68 -26.18 -8.48
C ARG A 372 7.98 -26.98 -8.50
N THR A 373 8.21 -27.86 -7.53
CA THR A 373 9.38 -28.74 -7.53
C THR A 373 9.38 -29.65 -8.76
N GLY A 374 8.22 -30.16 -9.17
CA GLY A 374 8.08 -30.99 -10.36
C GLY A 374 8.17 -30.26 -11.69
N VAL A 375 7.65 -29.02 -11.77
CA VAL A 375 7.55 -28.25 -13.02
C VAL A 375 8.81 -27.44 -13.29
N VAL A 376 9.28 -26.67 -12.30
CA VAL A 376 10.39 -25.71 -12.47
C VAL A 376 11.64 -26.09 -11.66
N GLY A 377 11.54 -27.11 -10.82
CA GLY A 377 12.66 -27.62 -10.03
C GLY A 377 12.74 -27.06 -8.61
N PRO A 378 13.51 -27.75 -7.73
CA PRO A 378 13.62 -27.39 -6.31
C PRO A 378 14.45 -26.14 -6.05
N GLU A 379 15.35 -25.76 -6.94
CA GLU A 379 16.24 -24.59 -6.84
C GLU A 379 15.65 -23.35 -7.51
N ASN A 380 14.48 -23.45 -8.16
CA ASN A 380 13.82 -22.30 -8.80
C ASN A 380 13.41 -21.27 -7.74
N PRO A 381 13.62 -19.95 -7.97
CA PRO A 381 13.27 -18.90 -7.01
C PRO A 381 11.81 -18.94 -6.53
N ASP A 382 10.86 -19.26 -7.43
CA ASP A 382 9.44 -19.33 -7.07
C ASP A 382 9.14 -20.55 -6.17
N THR A 383 9.87 -21.67 -6.38
CA THR A 383 9.81 -22.84 -5.48
C THR A 383 10.37 -22.50 -4.10
N LEU A 384 11.53 -21.85 -4.04
CA LEU A 384 12.19 -21.46 -2.80
C LEU A 384 11.33 -20.44 -2.02
N ARG A 385 10.68 -19.51 -2.72
CA ARG A 385 9.72 -18.57 -2.12
C ARG A 385 8.52 -19.31 -1.50
N SER A 386 7.93 -20.28 -2.20
CA SER A 386 6.82 -21.06 -1.66
C SER A 386 7.19 -21.85 -0.42
N ARG A 387 8.43 -22.38 -0.38
CA ARG A 387 8.97 -23.03 0.81
C ARG A 387 9.17 -22.07 1.97
N ASN A 388 9.60 -20.84 1.68
CA ASN A 388 9.72 -19.79 2.68
C ASN A 388 8.34 -19.47 3.32
N ASN A 389 7.29 -19.33 2.50
CA ASN A 389 5.93 -19.13 3.00
C ASN A 389 5.39 -20.36 3.73
N LEU A 390 5.76 -21.58 3.31
CA LEU A 390 5.47 -22.78 4.09
C LEU A 390 6.12 -22.72 5.47
N GLY A 391 7.40 -22.32 5.55
CA GLY A 391 8.09 -22.06 6.81
C GLY A 391 7.35 -21.05 7.68
N LEU A 392 6.83 -19.98 7.08
CA LEU A 392 6.03 -18.96 7.78
C LEU A 392 4.69 -19.52 8.29
N ALA A 393 3.95 -20.25 7.46
CA ALA A 393 2.69 -20.86 7.85
C ALA A 393 2.88 -21.85 9.03
N LEU A 394 3.92 -22.68 8.95
CA LEU A 394 4.34 -23.58 10.03
C LEU A 394 4.70 -22.82 11.31
N LEU A 395 5.48 -21.75 11.18
CA LEU A 395 5.89 -20.91 12.32
C LEU A 395 4.67 -20.26 13.01
N ARG A 396 3.76 -19.68 12.23
CA ARG A 396 2.53 -19.07 12.73
C ARG A 396 1.56 -20.09 13.29
N GLY A 397 1.53 -21.29 12.72
CA GLY A 397 0.74 -22.44 13.19
C GLY A 397 1.34 -23.17 14.41
N GLY A 398 2.44 -22.66 14.98
CA GLY A 398 3.07 -23.22 16.18
C GLY A 398 3.93 -24.47 15.93
N LYS A 399 4.11 -24.90 14.69
CA LYS A 399 4.92 -26.08 14.30
C LYS A 399 6.39 -25.71 14.14
N PHE A 400 7.02 -25.23 15.24
CA PHE A 400 8.33 -24.58 15.20
C PHE A 400 9.47 -25.49 14.71
N ALA A 401 9.45 -26.77 15.06
CA ALA A 401 10.48 -27.72 14.62
C ALA A 401 10.36 -28.03 13.12
N GLU A 402 9.14 -28.03 12.55
CA GLU A 402 8.96 -28.18 11.10
C GLU A 402 9.37 -26.91 10.37
N ALA A 403 9.02 -25.73 10.91
CA ALA A 403 9.45 -24.44 10.37
C ALA A 403 10.98 -24.32 10.34
N GLU A 404 11.69 -24.73 11.39
CA GLU A 404 13.16 -24.78 11.43
C GLU A 404 13.71 -25.62 10.29
N ARG A 405 13.18 -26.83 10.11
CA ARG A 405 13.65 -27.73 9.04
C ARG A 405 13.43 -27.13 7.65
N GLU A 406 12.28 -26.51 7.43
CA GLU A 406 11.96 -25.91 6.13
C GLU A 406 12.83 -24.68 5.86
N TYR A 407 12.98 -23.76 6.83
CA TYR A 407 13.84 -22.58 6.69
C TYR A 407 15.32 -22.94 6.51
N ARG A 408 15.84 -23.95 7.23
CA ARG A 408 17.21 -24.42 7.06
C ARG A 408 17.43 -24.93 5.63
N LYS A 409 16.51 -25.77 5.13
CA LYS A 409 16.57 -26.28 3.77
C LYS A 409 16.52 -25.18 2.71
N VAL A 410 15.66 -24.18 2.91
CA VAL A 410 15.56 -23.04 1.98
C VAL A 410 16.83 -22.21 2.03
N ALA A 411 17.34 -21.88 3.21
CA ALA A 411 18.57 -21.11 3.39
C ALA A 411 19.78 -21.77 2.74
N ASP A 412 19.93 -23.10 2.91
CA ASP A 412 21.01 -23.88 2.30
C ASP A 412 20.92 -23.86 0.75
N LEU A 413 19.71 -24.04 0.19
CA LEU A 413 19.50 -24.00 -1.26
C LEU A 413 19.73 -22.58 -1.82
N GLN A 414 19.23 -21.55 -1.15
CA GLN A 414 19.45 -20.17 -1.57
C GLN A 414 20.92 -19.77 -1.48
N ALA A 415 21.61 -20.15 -0.41
CA ALA A 415 23.02 -19.89 -0.28
C ALA A 415 23.84 -20.53 -1.41
N LYS A 416 23.43 -21.72 -1.90
CA LYS A 416 24.03 -22.40 -3.03
C LYS A 416 23.77 -21.70 -4.37
N VAL A 417 22.50 -21.25 -4.59
CA VAL A 417 22.04 -20.74 -5.89
C VAL A 417 22.28 -19.24 -6.04
N LEU A 418 22.01 -18.47 -4.97
CA LEU A 418 22.06 -17.01 -4.96
C LEU A 418 23.30 -16.47 -4.25
N GLY A 419 23.89 -17.29 -3.38
CA GLY A 419 24.99 -16.92 -2.50
C GLY A 419 24.54 -16.64 -1.05
N PRO A 420 25.48 -16.74 -0.09
CA PRO A 420 25.20 -16.56 1.34
C PRO A 420 24.86 -15.10 1.71
N GLU A 421 25.28 -14.15 0.89
CA GLU A 421 25.09 -12.71 1.06
C GLU A 421 23.82 -12.20 0.34
N ASP A 422 23.11 -13.05 -0.41
CA ASP A 422 21.90 -12.63 -1.11
C ASP A 422 20.77 -12.28 -0.11
N PRO A 423 20.03 -11.19 -0.31
CA PRO A 423 18.96 -10.75 0.60
C PRO A 423 17.91 -11.82 0.87
N ASP A 424 17.54 -12.65 -0.10
CA ASP A 424 16.57 -13.73 0.09
C ASP A 424 17.14 -14.85 0.97
N THR A 425 18.45 -15.14 0.85
CA THR A 425 19.17 -16.07 1.73
C THR A 425 19.18 -15.55 3.17
N LEU A 426 19.54 -14.29 3.37
CA LEU A 426 19.57 -13.65 4.68
C LEU A 426 18.20 -13.65 5.35
N MET A 427 17.16 -13.50 4.56
CA MET A 427 15.80 -13.53 5.07
C MET A 427 15.36 -14.93 5.50
N SER A 428 15.64 -15.96 4.72
CA SER A 428 15.35 -17.34 5.14
C SER A 428 16.12 -17.72 6.40
N ARG A 429 17.35 -17.24 6.55
CA ARG A 429 18.14 -17.34 7.77
C ARG A 429 17.52 -16.58 8.95
N THR A 430 16.92 -15.41 8.71
CA THR A 430 16.14 -14.69 9.74
C THR A 430 14.92 -15.52 10.16
N GLY A 431 14.22 -16.17 9.21
CA GLY A 431 13.13 -17.11 9.49
C GLY A 431 13.61 -18.30 10.34
N LEU A 432 14.78 -18.84 10.03
CA LEU A 432 15.43 -19.90 10.81
C LEU A 432 15.72 -19.45 12.25
N ALA A 433 16.35 -18.28 12.42
CA ALA A 433 16.62 -17.70 13.74
C ALA A 433 15.32 -17.53 14.54
N THR A 434 14.24 -17.07 13.90
CA THR A 434 12.92 -16.95 14.53
C THR A 434 12.35 -18.30 14.95
N ALA A 435 12.47 -19.34 14.10
CA ALA A 435 12.00 -20.68 14.44
C ALA A 435 12.78 -21.29 15.61
N LEU A 436 14.09 -21.07 15.67
CA LEU A 436 14.93 -21.45 16.81
C LEU A 436 14.53 -20.71 18.09
N PHE A 437 14.30 -19.40 17.99
CA PHE A 437 13.81 -18.57 19.09
C PHE A 437 12.49 -19.12 19.66
N ARG A 438 11.53 -19.43 18.79
CA ARG A 438 10.21 -19.97 19.20
C ARG A 438 10.29 -21.36 19.84
N GLN A 439 11.38 -22.10 19.63
CA GLN A 439 11.70 -23.35 20.30
C GLN A 439 12.49 -23.15 21.60
N ALA A 440 12.74 -21.93 22.02
CA ALA A 440 13.61 -21.55 23.12
C ALA A 440 15.10 -22.01 22.95
N LYS A 441 15.53 -22.30 21.73
CA LYS A 441 16.94 -22.55 21.37
C LYS A 441 17.67 -21.20 21.24
N PHE A 442 17.71 -20.44 22.35
CA PHE A 442 18.13 -19.04 22.32
C PHE A 442 19.61 -18.86 21.93
N VAL A 443 20.49 -19.78 22.30
CA VAL A 443 21.91 -19.70 21.96
C VAL A 443 22.13 -19.88 20.45
N GLU A 444 21.44 -20.85 19.85
CA GLU A 444 21.51 -21.07 18.41
C GLU A 444 20.86 -19.90 17.64
N SER A 445 19.71 -19.40 18.13
CA SER A 445 19.03 -18.24 17.58
C SER A 445 19.91 -16.99 17.62
N GLU A 446 20.62 -16.73 18.75
CA GLU A 446 21.54 -15.61 18.87
C GLU A 446 22.69 -15.71 17.86
N LYS A 447 23.30 -16.89 17.76
CA LYS A 447 24.39 -17.14 16.82
C LYS A 447 23.94 -16.81 15.37
N GLU A 448 22.83 -17.39 14.96
CA GLU A 448 22.26 -17.19 13.62
C GLU A 448 21.90 -15.71 13.39
N SER A 449 21.30 -15.04 14.38
CA SER A 449 20.92 -13.62 14.27
C SER A 449 22.14 -12.69 14.16
N ARG A 450 23.24 -12.97 14.89
CA ARG A 450 24.49 -12.18 14.79
C ARG A 450 25.14 -12.35 13.42
N GLU A 451 25.23 -13.59 12.90
CA GLU A 451 25.77 -13.85 11.55
C GLU A 451 24.93 -13.17 10.46
N VAL A 452 23.60 -13.25 10.55
CA VAL A 452 22.70 -12.56 9.60
C VAL A 452 22.87 -11.06 9.70
N LEU A 453 23.01 -10.51 10.91
CA LEU A 453 23.20 -9.08 11.11
C LEU A 453 24.51 -8.60 10.48
N GLU A 454 25.63 -9.28 10.74
CA GLU A 454 26.94 -8.96 10.17
C GLU A 454 26.92 -8.93 8.65
N LEU A 455 26.34 -9.97 8.03
CA LEU A 455 26.20 -10.03 6.58
C LEU A 455 25.25 -8.96 6.05
N SER A 456 24.15 -8.67 6.72
CA SER A 456 23.21 -7.62 6.33
C SER A 456 23.86 -6.23 6.41
N GLU A 457 24.66 -5.94 7.42
CA GLU A 457 25.41 -4.69 7.53
C GLU A 457 26.43 -4.52 6.40
N LYS A 458 27.13 -5.60 6.08
CA LYS A 458 28.13 -5.60 4.99
C LYS A 458 27.48 -5.36 3.62
N VAL A 459 26.37 -5.99 3.33
CA VAL A 459 25.76 -6.02 1.99
C VAL A 459 24.77 -4.89 1.78
N LEU A 460 23.94 -4.63 2.76
CA LEU A 460 22.83 -3.68 2.68
C LEU A 460 23.13 -2.36 3.39
N GLY A 461 24.08 -2.37 4.30
CA GLY A 461 24.42 -1.25 5.18
C GLY A 461 23.63 -1.21 6.49
N PRO A 462 24.12 -0.45 7.49
CA PRO A 462 23.55 -0.43 8.84
C PRO A 462 22.16 0.24 8.92
N GLU A 463 21.85 1.15 8.01
CA GLU A 463 20.57 1.88 7.96
C GLU A 463 19.50 1.13 7.16
N HIS A 464 19.84 0.02 6.51
CA HIS A 464 18.89 -0.72 5.70
C HIS A 464 17.81 -1.37 6.57
N PRO A 465 16.53 -1.30 6.18
CA PRO A 465 15.41 -1.83 6.97
C PRO A 465 15.57 -3.28 7.41
N ASP A 466 16.16 -4.14 6.58
CA ASP A 466 16.37 -5.54 6.94
C ASP A 466 17.49 -5.74 7.93
N THR A 467 18.54 -4.91 7.86
CA THR A 467 19.59 -4.88 8.87
C THR A 467 19.00 -4.47 10.22
N LEU A 468 18.17 -3.42 10.22
CA LEU A 468 17.47 -2.96 11.43
C LEU A 468 16.49 -4.01 11.97
N ARG A 469 15.85 -4.77 11.10
CA ARG A 469 15.00 -5.90 11.49
C ARG A 469 15.81 -7.02 12.13
N SER A 470 16.94 -7.40 11.54
CA SER A 470 17.85 -8.42 12.10
C SER A 470 18.33 -8.02 13.50
N ARG A 471 18.64 -6.72 13.72
CA ARG A 471 18.96 -6.18 15.05
C ARG A 471 17.80 -6.34 16.03
N ASN A 472 16.56 -6.07 15.62
CA ASN A 472 15.38 -6.25 16.47
C ASN A 472 15.19 -7.73 16.87
N TYR A 473 15.43 -8.69 15.98
CA TYR A 473 15.36 -10.12 16.31
C TYR A 473 16.49 -10.53 17.26
N LEU A 474 17.69 -9.99 17.07
CA LEU A 474 18.79 -10.19 18.01
C LEU A 474 18.44 -9.64 19.40
N ALA A 475 17.88 -8.42 19.47
CA ALA A 475 17.45 -7.83 20.73
C ALA A 475 16.42 -8.73 21.46
N ALA A 476 15.40 -9.22 20.76
CA ALA A 476 14.39 -10.12 21.34
C ALA A 476 15.01 -11.44 21.83
N THR A 477 16.00 -11.96 21.13
CA THR A 477 16.73 -13.17 21.53
C THR A 477 17.57 -12.94 22.77
N LEU A 478 18.26 -11.79 22.85
CA LEU A 478 19.05 -11.37 24.02
C LEU A 478 18.15 -11.15 25.26
N GLU A 479 16.99 -10.54 25.09
CA GLU A 479 15.98 -10.41 26.17
C GLU A 479 15.59 -11.76 26.75
N SER A 480 15.36 -12.74 25.88
CA SER A 480 14.95 -14.09 26.29
C SER A 480 16.06 -14.87 27.02
N GLN A 481 17.30 -14.44 26.88
CA GLN A 481 18.47 -14.90 27.63
C GLN A 481 18.75 -14.06 28.88
N ASN A 482 17.90 -13.09 29.21
CA ASN A 482 18.08 -12.11 30.28
C ASN A 482 19.31 -11.17 30.10
N LYS A 483 19.83 -11.06 28.84
CA LYS A 483 20.91 -10.13 28.46
C LYS A 483 20.33 -8.75 28.16
N TYR A 484 19.62 -8.18 29.12
CA TYR A 484 18.78 -6.97 28.91
C TYR A 484 19.58 -5.73 28.52
N ALA A 485 20.82 -5.56 29.02
CA ALA A 485 21.66 -4.42 28.68
C ALA A 485 22.10 -4.45 27.20
N GLU A 486 22.44 -5.63 26.70
CA GLU A 486 22.79 -5.81 25.26
C GLU A 486 21.54 -5.60 24.39
N ALA A 487 20.40 -6.14 24.79
CA ALA A 487 19.13 -5.95 24.08
C ALA A 487 18.73 -4.46 24.01
N GLU A 488 18.87 -3.72 25.12
CA GLU A 488 18.61 -2.28 25.17
C GLU A 488 19.54 -1.51 24.20
N ALA A 489 20.82 -1.88 24.15
CA ALA A 489 21.78 -1.25 23.23
C ALA A 489 21.37 -1.45 21.76
N GLU A 490 20.97 -2.67 21.37
CA GLU A 490 20.48 -2.94 20.02
C GLU A 490 19.19 -2.16 19.70
N CYS A 491 18.21 -2.13 20.62
CA CYS A 491 16.99 -1.35 20.45
C CYS A 491 17.26 0.15 20.32
N ARG A 492 18.19 0.72 21.09
CA ARG A 492 18.59 2.13 20.98
C ARG A 492 19.23 2.42 19.62
N THR A 493 20.13 1.55 19.17
CA THR A 493 20.79 1.68 17.88
C THR A 493 19.75 1.71 16.74
N VAL A 494 18.78 0.78 16.76
CA VAL A 494 17.69 0.78 15.75
C VAL A 494 16.87 2.07 15.81
N LEU A 495 16.52 2.52 17.02
CA LEU A 495 15.74 3.74 17.21
C LEU A 495 16.47 4.98 16.68
N GLU A 496 17.75 5.14 16.98
CA GLU A 496 18.56 6.26 16.52
C GLU A 496 18.68 6.29 15.00
N LEU A 497 18.97 5.13 14.38
CA LEU A 497 19.09 5.02 12.93
C LEU A 497 17.76 5.35 12.24
N ARG A 498 16.63 4.80 12.71
CA ARG A 498 15.31 5.10 12.16
C ARG A 498 14.89 6.55 12.38
N ARG A 499 15.20 7.13 13.53
CA ARG A 499 14.92 8.55 13.81
C ARG A 499 15.68 9.46 12.86
N LYS A 500 16.93 9.12 12.54
CA LYS A 500 17.78 9.86 11.59
C LYS A 500 17.28 9.73 10.15
N THR A 501 16.88 8.53 9.72
CA THR A 501 16.54 8.23 8.32
C THR A 501 15.08 8.52 7.97
N LEU A 502 14.16 8.25 8.89
CA LEU A 502 12.71 8.31 8.67
C LEU A 502 12.02 9.44 9.44
N GLY A 503 12.68 9.97 10.47
CA GLY A 503 12.10 10.97 11.37
C GLY A 503 11.37 10.34 12.57
N PRO A 504 11.08 11.18 13.62
CA PRO A 504 10.51 10.69 14.89
C PRO A 504 9.06 10.22 14.80
N GLU A 505 8.28 10.76 13.86
CA GLU A 505 6.84 10.45 13.69
C GLU A 505 6.59 9.28 12.72
N HIS A 506 7.64 8.72 12.11
CA HIS A 506 7.46 7.61 11.17
C HIS A 506 6.97 6.34 11.92
N PRO A 507 6.01 5.56 11.37
CA PRO A 507 5.47 4.35 11.99
C PRO A 507 6.53 3.37 12.49
N ASP A 508 7.61 3.19 11.73
CA ASP A 508 8.69 2.28 12.10
C ASP A 508 9.56 2.82 13.24
N THR A 509 9.71 4.15 13.34
CA THR A 509 10.38 4.79 14.47
C THR A 509 9.53 4.61 15.74
N ILE A 510 8.21 4.75 15.63
CA ILE A 510 7.25 4.47 16.69
C ILE A 510 7.36 3.00 17.13
N ALA A 511 7.43 2.06 16.19
CA ALA A 511 7.63 0.64 16.50
C ALA A 511 8.96 0.37 17.22
N SER A 512 10.06 1.05 16.84
CA SER A 512 11.34 0.91 17.52
C SER A 512 11.31 1.43 18.96
N ARG A 513 10.63 2.56 19.21
CA ARG A 513 10.39 3.06 20.58
C ARG A 513 9.57 2.07 21.39
N SER A 514 8.56 1.43 20.78
CA SER A 514 7.76 0.38 21.44
C SER A 514 8.61 -0.84 21.82
N ASN A 515 9.55 -1.26 20.95
CA ASN A 515 10.46 -2.36 21.28
C ASN A 515 11.37 -1.99 22.46
N LEU A 516 11.93 -0.78 22.46
CA LEU A 516 12.74 -0.29 23.58
C LEU A 516 11.92 -0.26 24.89
N ALA A 517 10.68 0.23 24.85
CA ALA A 517 9.79 0.21 26.01
C ALA A 517 9.50 -1.23 26.48
N GLY A 518 9.39 -2.19 25.57
CA GLY A 518 9.30 -3.62 25.87
C GLY A 518 10.54 -4.14 26.62
N THR A 519 11.73 -3.76 26.19
CA THR A 519 12.99 -4.11 26.86
C THR A 519 13.06 -3.50 28.27
N LEU A 520 12.61 -2.24 28.45
CA LEU A 520 12.52 -1.61 29.76
C LEU A 520 11.58 -2.39 30.70
N MET A 521 10.46 -2.89 30.21
CA MET A 521 9.58 -3.78 30.99
C MET A 521 10.29 -5.04 31.47
N LYS A 522 11.11 -5.67 30.61
CA LYS A 522 11.89 -6.87 30.99
C LYS A 522 12.93 -6.58 32.06
N GLN A 523 13.44 -5.36 32.12
CA GLN A 523 14.31 -4.87 33.19
C GLN A 523 13.58 -4.51 34.48
N GLY A 524 12.24 -4.57 34.50
CA GLY A 524 11.43 -4.15 35.66
C GLY A 524 11.17 -2.63 35.75
N ARG A 525 11.56 -1.86 34.72
CA ARG A 525 11.36 -0.39 34.63
C ARG A 525 9.94 -0.07 34.11
N TYR A 526 8.94 -0.60 34.80
CA TYR A 526 7.54 -0.58 34.33
C TYR A 526 6.95 0.83 34.20
N ALA A 527 7.33 1.76 35.11
CA ALA A 527 6.81 3.13 35.06
C ALA A 527 7.34 3.91 33.83
N GLU A 528 8.61 3.70 33.48
CA GLU A 528 9.19 4.31 32.27
C GLU A 528 8.56 3.75 31.00
N ALA A 529 8.38 2.43 30.96
CA ALA A 529 7.72 1.79 29.82
C ALA A 529 6.26 2.24 29.67
N GLU A 530 5.53 2.40 30.77
CA GLU A 530 4.16 2.93 30.76
C GLU A 530 4.11 4.34 30.14
N GLN A 531 5.00 5.23 30.59
CA GLN A 531 5.07 6.59 30.07
C GLN A 531 5.36 6.58 28.55
N GLU A 532 6.34 5.80 28.12
CA GLU A 532 6.67 5.64 26.70
C GLU A 532 5.46 5.15 25.91
N TYR A 533 4.72 4.14 26.36
CA TYR A 533 3.53 3.65 25.66
C TYR A 533 2.42 4.68 25.60
N ARG A 534 2.18 5.50 26.64
CA ARG A 534 1.19 6.59 26.58
C ARG A 534 1.52 7.59 25.50
N GLU A 535 2.77 8.07 25.47
CA GLU A 535 3.26 9.00 24.45
C GLU A 535 3.18 8.40 23.04
N LEU A 536 3.51 7.11 22.89
CA LEU A 536 3.48 6.42 21.61
C LEU A 536 2.06 6.22 21.10
N ILE A 537 1.09 5.94 21.98
CA ILE A 537 -0.31 5.81 21.60
C ILE A 537 -0.84 7.16 21.11
N GLU A 538 -0.60 8.26 21.82
CA GLU A 538 -1.00 9.60 21.39
C GLU A 538 -0.39 9.98 20.04
N LEU A 539 0.91 9.73 19.86
CA LEU A 539 1.62 10.00 18.62
C LEU A 539 1.07 9.17 17.46
N ASN A 540 0.88 7.86 17.69
CA ASN A 540 0.36 6.95 16.66
C ASN A 540 -1.07 7.32 16.25
N ASP A 541 -1.92 7.66 17.23
CA ASP A 541 -3.31 8.06 16.98
C ASP A 541 -3.38 9.36 16.14
N LYS A 542 -2.44 10.28 16.34
CA LYS A 542 -2.28 11.50 15.55
C LYS A 542 -1.80 11.21 14.10
N VAL A 543 -0.87 10.30 13.93
CA VAL A 543 -0.19 10.05 12.64
C VAL A 543 -0.96 9.06 11.76
N LEU A 544 -1.41 7.94 12.33
CA LEU A 544 -2.05 6.83 11.62
C LEU A 544 -3.54 6.69 11.93
N GLY A 545 -3.99 7.28 13.03
CA GLY A 545 -5.34 7.13 13.55
C GLY A 545 -5.50 5.96 14.51
N ALA A 546 -6.44 6.11 15.46
CA ALA A 546 -6.69 5.14 16.54
C ALA A 546 -7.19 3.76 16.10
N GLN A 547 -7.62 3.62 14.83
CA GLN A 547 -8.08 2.36 14.25
C GLN A 547 -7.00 1.63 13.44
N HIS A 548 -5.80 2.19 13.37
CA HIS A 548 -4.69 1.53 12.68
C HIS A 548 -4.21 0.31 13.47
N PRO A 549 -3.87 -0.84 12.83
CA PRO A 549 -3.42 -2.05 13.53
C PRO A 549 -2.25 -1.81 14.52
N GLN A 550 -1.35 -0.89 14.20
CA GLN A 550 -0.25 -0.52 15.10
C GLN A 550 -0.74 0.11 16.41
N ALA A 551 -1.87 0.86 16.40
CA ALA A 551 -2.45 1.39 17.62
C ALA A 551 -2.87 0.27 18.58
N PHE A 552 -3.45 -0.81 18.06
CA PHE A 552 -3.85 -1.96 18.86
C PHE A 552 -2.65 -2.72 19.44
N ALA A 553 -1.57 -2.86 18.65
CA ALA A 553 -0.32 -3.48 19.13
C ALA A 553 0.31 -2.65 20.27
N LEU A 554 0.38 -1.34 20.14
CA LEU A 554 0.89 -0.43 21.19
C LEU A 554 0.03 -0.52 22.46
N ARG A 555 -1.29 -0.43 22.35
CA ARG A 555 -2.23 -0.54 23.47
C ARG A 555 -2.12 -1.90 24.16
N ARG A 556 -1.92 -2.99 23.42
CA ARG A 556 -1.70 -4.33 23.98
C ARG A 556 -0.42 -4.40 24.83
N ASN A 557 0.67 -3.81 24.35
CA ASN A 557 1.91 -3.71 25.14
C ASN A 557 1.72 -2.82 26.37
N PHE A 558 0.96 -1.75 26.23
CA PHE A 558 0.58 -0.87 27.35
C PHE A 558 -0.25 -1.61 28.39
N VAL A 559 -1.23 -2.42 27.99
CA VAL A 559 -1.97 -3.32 28.92
C VAL A 559 -1.01 -4.17 29.73
N THR A 560 0.00 -4.74 29.10
CA THR A 560 1.02 -5.55 29.78
C THR A 560 1.80 -4.73 30.81
N ALA A 561 2.20 -3.50 30.48
CA ALA A 561 2.89 -2.61 31.42
C ALA A 561 2.01 -2.25 32.64
N LEU A 562 0.72 -1.99 32.43
CA LEU A 562 -0.25 -1.74 33.49
C LEU A 562 -0.47 -2.95 34.40
N LEU A 563 -0.52 -4.16 33.83
CA LEU A 563 -0.66 -5.41 34.59
C LEU A 563 0.53 -5.64 35.55
N TYR A 564 1.76 -5.41 35.07
CA TYR A 564 2.95 -5.52 35.94
C TYR A 564 2.98 -4.49 37.08
N GLN A 565 2.36 -3.32 36.85
CA GLN A 565 2.19 -2.29 37.91
C GLN A 565 0.93 -2.49 38.75
N LYS A 566 0.19 -3.58 38.54
CA LYS A 566 -1.07 -3.91 39.24
C LYS A 566 -2.19 -2.87 39.04
N LYS A 567 -2.14 -2.10 37.94
CA LYS A 567 -3.18 -1.15 37.54
C LYS A 567 -4.29 -1.88 36.74
N TYR A 568 -4.93 -2.84 37.44
CA TYR A 568 -5.80 -3.82 36.75
C TYR A 568 -7.06 -3.21 36.11
N ASP A 569 -7.62 -2.14 36.71
CA ASP A 569 -8.83 -1.48 36.19
C ASP A 569 -8.54 -0.80 34.85
N GLU A 570 -7.42 -0.08 34.79
CA GLU A 570 -6.97 0.58 33.57
C GLU A 570 -6.58 -0.45 32.50
N ALA A 571 -5.85 -1.49 32.88
CA ALA A 571 -5.49 -2.59 31.99
C ALA A 571 -6.71 -3.25 31.34
N ALA A 572 -7.77 -3.52 32.11
CA ALA A 572 -8.99 -4.09 31.58
C ALA A 572 -9.77 -3.11 30.68
N GLY A 573 -9.71 -1.82 30.97
CA GLY A 573 -10.28 -0.76 30.11
C GLY A 573 -9.61 -0.73 28.73
N GLU A 574 -8.29 -0.68 28.70
CA GLU A 574 -7.50 -0.69 27.46
C GLU A 574 -7.67 -2.01 26.70
N ALA A 575 -7.67 -3.16 27.37
CA ALA A 575 -7.87 -4.46 26.75
C ALA A 575 -9.23 -4.57 26.05
N ARG A 576 -10.29 -3.95 26.59
CA ARG A 576 -11.62 -3.89 25.92
C ARG A 576 -11.55 -3.06 24.64
N GLN A 577 -10.83 -1.94 24.62
CA GLN A 577 -10.67 -1.11 23.43
C GLN A 577 -9.91 -1.86 22.35
N VAL A 578 -8.83 -2.55 22.71
CA VAL A 578 -8.04 -3.38 21.78
C VAL A 578 -8.91 -4.49 21.18
N LEU A 579 -9.67 -5.20 22.04
CA LEU A 579 -10.58 -6.26 21.57
C LEU A 579 -11.61 -5.73 20.59
N ALA A 580 -12.31 -4.64 20.93
CA ALA A 580 -13.33 -4.05 20.05
C ALA A 580 -12.74 -3.58 18.71
N GLY A 581 -11.53 -3.02 18.74
CA GLY A 581 -10.80 -2.61 17.54
C GLY A 581 -10.44 -3.79 16.64
N ASN A 582 -9.87 -4.84 17.21
CA ASN A 582 -9.48 -6.04 16.46
C ASN A 582 -10.72 -6.82 15.94
N GLU A 583 -11.80 -6.88 16.69
CA GLU A 583 -13.06 -7.48 16.21
C GLU A 583 -13.59 -6.75 14.96
N LYS A 584 -13.54 -5.44 14.97
CA LYS A 584 -13.98 -4.61 13.83
C LYS A 584 -13.04 -4.72 12.62
N ALA A 585 -11.74 -4.75 12.84
CA ALA A 585 -10.74 -4.73 11.78
C ALA A 585 -10.49 -6.13 11.17
N LEU A 586 -10.39 -7.16 12.00
CA LEU A 586 -9.93 -8.49 11.64
C LEU A 586 -11.04 -9.56 11.74
N GLY A 587 -12.11 -9.27 12.47
CA GLY A 587 -13.17 -10.22 12.78
C GLY A 587 -12.96 -10.98 14.09
N ALA A 588 -14.04 -11.59 14.61
CA ALA A 588 -14.06 -12.20 15.94
C ALA A 588 -13.19 -13.47 16.06
N GLU A 589 -12.93 -14.16 14.95
CA GLU A 589 -12.18 -15.43 14.91
C GLU A 589 -10.71 -15.27 14.54
N HIS A 590 -10.26 -14.07 14.23
CA HIS A 590 -8.86 -13.84 13.89
C HIS A 590 -7.95 -14.10 15.11
N PRO A 591 -6.78 -14.77 14.96
CA PRO A 591 -5.89 -15.09 16.08
C PRO A 591 -5.55 -13.90 16.97
N GLU A 592 -5.27 -12.72 16.39
CA GLU A 592 -4.99 -11.52 17.18
C GLU A 592 -6.21 -11.04 17.98
N THR A 593 -7.44 -11.22 17.47
CA THR A 593 -8.67 -10.93 18.20
C THR A 593 -8.84 -11.90 19.37
N LEU A 594 -8.57 -13.18 19.15
CA LEU A 594 -8.62 -14.20 20.19
C LEU A 594 -7.58 -13.95 21.29
N ASN A 595 -6.38 -13.51 20.91
CA ASN A 595 -5.34 -13.11 21.86
C ASN A 595 -5.76 -11.89 22.68
N SER A 596 -6.36 -10.86 22.04
CA SER A 596 -6.87 -9.67 22.74
C SER A 596 -7.98 -10.03 23.75
N ARG A 597 -8.84 -10.98 23.39
CA ARG A 597 -9.89 -11.50 24.28
C ARG A 597 -9.28 -12.26 25.46
N ALA A 598 -8.22 -13.04 25.24
CA ALA A 598 -7.46 -13.72 26.31
C ALA A 598 -6.76 -12.70 27.21
N ASP A 599 -6.19 -11.63 26.65
CA ASP A 599 -5.54 -10.55 27.44
C ASP A 599 -6.58 -9.83 28.33
N LEU A 600 -7.79 -9.58 27.83
CA LEU A 600 -8.89 -9.05 28.63
C LEU A 600 -9.26 -10.01 29.80
N ALA A 601 -9.40 -11.31 29.49
CA ALA A 601 -9.69 -12.31 30.52
C ALA A 601 -8.57 -12.36 31.58
N TYR A 602 -7.32 -12.24 31.16
CA TYR A 602 -6.17 -12.17 32.05
C TYR A 602 -6.20 -10.92 32.95
N ALA A 603 -6.57 -9.77 32.40
CA ALA A 603 -6.73 -8.55 33.18
C ALA A 603 -7.86 -8.67 34.22
N LEU A 604 -9.02 -9.22 33.83
CA LEU A 604 -10.16 -9.48 34.71
C LEU A 604 -9.82 -10.48 35.83
N MET A 605 -9.06 -11.51 35.50
CA MET A 605 -8.55 -12.47 36.50
C MET A 605 -7.71 -11.78 37.59
N ASN A 606 -6.88 -10.83 37.21
CA ASN A 606 -6.07 -10.06 38.11
C ASN A 606 -6.85 -9.01 38.92
N GLN A 607 -7.98 -8.51 38.35
CA GLN A 607 -8.97 -7.72 39.09
C GLN A 607 -9.72 -8.54 40.18
N GLY A 608 -9.63 -9.87 40.15
CA GLY A 608 -10.45 -10.76 40.96
C GLY A 608 -11.84 -11.08 40.39
N LYS A 609 -12.17 -10.64 39.18
CA LYS A 609 -13.43 -10.97 38.49
C LYS A 609 -13.36 -12.36 37.85
N LEU A 610 -13.18 -13.37 38.70
CA LEU A 610 -12.84 -14.74 38.28
C LEU A 610 -13.92 -15.40 37.42
N ASN A 611 -15.22 -15.16 37.71
CA ASN A 611 -16.31 -15.75 36.94
C ASN A 611 -16.39 -15.18 35.52
N GLU A 612 -16.14 -13.87 35.36
CA GLU A 612 -16.07 -13.24 34.04
C GLU A 612 -14.86 -13.77 33.24
N ALA A 613 -13.71 -13.85 33.88
CA ALA A 613 -12.49 -14.37 33.29
C ALA A 613 -12.67 -15.85 32.85
N GLU A 614 -13.29 -16.69 33.68
CA GLU A 614 -13.63 -18.07 33.32
C GLU A 614 -14.48 -18.15 32.05
N SER A 615 -15.56 -17.36 32.01
CA SER A 615 -16.47 -17.35 30.88
C SER A 615 -15.74 -17.00 29.58
N ILE A 616 -14.91 -15.93 29.61
CA ILE A 616 -14.16 -15.48 28.43
C ILE A 616 -13.11 -16.51 28.03
N PHE A 617 -12.34 -17.08 28.96
CA PHE A 617 -11.33 -18.10 28.62
C PHE A 617 -11.98 -19.34 28.00
N ARG A 618 -13.14 -19.79 28.45
CA ARG A 618 -13.86 -20.91 27.84
C ARG A 618 -14.27 -20.62 26.40
N GLU A 619 -14.77 -19.43 26.14
CA GLU A 619 -15.10 -18.99 24.78
C GLU A 619 -13.85 -18.91 23.90
N VAL A 620 -12.79 -18.27 24.38
CA VAL A 620 -11.51 -18.16 23.67
C VAL A 620 -10.95 -19.53 23.33
N ILE A 621 -10.91 -20.46 24.29
CA ILE A 621 -10.41 -21.80 24.07
C ILE A 621 -11.20 -22.51 22.96
N LYS A 622 -12.54 -22.46 23.02
CA LYS A 622 -13.41 -23.05 21.99
C LYS A 622 -13.08 -22.53 20.59
N LEU A 623 -12.85 -21.22 20.48
CA LEU A 623 -12.53 -20.58 19.20
C LEU A 623 -11.09 -20.92 18.76
N GLN A 624 -10.11 -20.87 19.67
CA GLN A 624 -8.72 -21.20 19.39
C GLN A 624 -8.57 -22.66 18.99
N GLU A 625 -9.24 -23.61 19.65
CA GLU A 625 -9.23 -25.04 19.26
C GLU A 625 -9.71 -25.22 17.82
N ARG A 626 -10.74 -24.46 17.41
CA ARG A 626 -11.29 -24.53 16.06
C ARG A 626 -10.39 -23.88 15.01
N VAL A 627 -9.80 -22.72 15.31
CA VAL A 627 -9.07 -21.90 14.34
C VAL A 627 -7.59 -22.29 14.27
N LEU A 628 -6.97 -22.48 15.43
CA LEU A 628 -5.54 -22.72 15.57
C LEU A 628 -5.21 -24.20 15.83
N GLY A 629 -6.17 -24.92 16.38
CA GLY A 629 -5.99 -26.27 16.86
C GLY A 629 -5.70 -26.36 18.37
N PRO A 630 -5.97 -27.53 18.97
CA PRO A 630 -5.81 -27.75 20.43
C PRO A 630 -4.32 -27.76 20.89
N GLU A 631 -3.39 -27.94 19.98
CA GLU A 631 -1.95 -28.00 20.28
C GLU A 631 -1.22 -26.68 19.98
N HIS A 632 -1.93 -25.66 19.47
CA HIS A 632 -1.31 -24.37 19.20
C HIS A 632 -0.84 -23.68 20.48
N PRO A 633 0.36 -23.07 20.54
CA PRO A 633 0.90 -22.44 21.75
C PRO A 633 -0.04 -21.46 22.44
N ASP A 634 -0.82 -20.67 21.69
CA ASP A 634 -1.78 -19.73 22.26
C ASP A 634 -2.96 -20.47 22.94
N THR A 635 -3.41 -21.58 22.35
CA THR A 635 -4.45 -22.46 22.95
C THR A 635 -3.95 -23.06 24.25
N LEU A 636 -2.68 -23.55 24.28
CA LEU A 636 -2.05 -24.08 25.48
C LEU A 636 -1.92 -23.03 26.58
N SER A 637 -1.58 -21.80 26.22
CA SER A 637 -1.54 -20.67 27.17
C SER A 637 -2.92 -20.39 27.76
N SER A 638 -3.97 -20.42 26.94
CA SER A 638 -5.36 -20.22 27.41
C SER A 638 -5.81 -21.36 28.34
N TYR A 639 -5.45 -22.62 28.07
CA TYR A 639 -5.70 -23.73 29.00
C TYR A 639 -5.05 -23.48 30.35
N SER A 640 -3.77 -23.08 30.38
CA SER A 640 -3.05 -22.78 31.59
C SER A 640 -3.68 -21.66 32.40
N ASN A 641 -4.09 -20.58 31.71
CA ASN A 641 -4.76 -19.45 32.36
C ASN A 641 -6.13 -19.83 32.91
N LEU A 642 -6.93 -20.61 32.16
CA LEU A 642 -8.20 -21.14 32.66
C LEU A 642 -8.02 -22.05 33.86
N ALA A 643 -7.01 -22.94 33.83
CA ALA A 643 -6.68 -23.79 34.96
C ALA A 643 -6.37 -22.97 36.21
N TYR A 644 -5.64 -21.89 36.07
CA TYR A 644 -5.34 -20.99 37.18
C TYR A 644 -6.61 -20.29 37.74
N VAL A 645 -7.50 -19.83 36.85
CA VAL A 645 -8.79 -19.21 37.24
C VAL A 645 -9.67 -20.21 37.98
N LEU A 646 -9.80 -21.43 37.44
CA LEU A 646 -10.59 -22.52 38.03
C LEU A 646 -10.09 -22.91 39.45
N ALA A 647 -8.77 -22.99 39.61
CA ALA A 647 -8.17 -23.23 40.89
C ALA A 647 -8.49 -22.15 41.94
N ARG A 648 -8.46 -20.87 41.53
CA ARG A 648 -8.88 -19.75 42.37
C ARG A 648 -10.35 -19.74 42.73
N LEU A 649 -11.21 -20.35 41.88
CA LEU A 649 -12.64 -20.56 42.12
C LEU A 649 -12.95 -21.82 42.92
N GLY A 650 -11.93 -22.60 43.31
CA GLY A 650 -12.11 -23.86 44.04
C GLY A 650 -12.55 -25.06 43.16
N LYS A 651 -12.58 -24.89 41.82
CA LYS A 651 -12.93 -25.95 40.86
C LYS A 651 -11.71 -26.82 40.53
N ASN A 652 -11.09 -27.40 41.56
CA ASN A 652 -9.76 -28.04 41.45
C ASN A 652 -9.70 -29.20 40.48
N ALA A 653 -10.74 -30.04 40.43
CA ALA A 653 -10.75 -31.21 39.51
C ALA A 653 -10.68 -30.76 38.03
N GLU A 654 -11.43 -29.74 37.65
CA GLU A 654 -11.44 -29.20 36.30
C GLU A 654 -10.11 -28.41 36.01
N ALA A 655 -9.61 -27.70 36.99
CA ALA A 655 -8.31 -27.00 36.89
C ALA A 655 -7.18 -27.97 36.52
N VAL A 656 -7.10 -29.13 37.19
CA VAL A 656 -6.12 -30.19 36.89
C VAL A 656 -6.29 -30.72 35.46
N GLN A 657 -7.52 -30.86 34.94
CA GLN A 657 -7.75 -31.35 33.57
C GLN A 657 -7.16 -30.37 32.53
N PHE A 658 -7.43 -29.07 32.67
CA PHE A 658 -6.88 -28.07 31.74
C PHE A 658 -5.36 -27.91 31.90
N ALA A 659 -4.84 -27.92 33.13
CA ALA A 659 -3.39 -27.88 33.36
C ALA A 659 -2.69 -29.10 32.74
N ARG A 660 -3.28 -30.28 32.81
CA ARG A 660 -2.75 -31.50 32.21
C ARG A 660 -2.77 -31.42 30.68
N ARG A 661 -3.85 -30.91 30.08
CA ARG A 661 -3.90 -30.68 28.64
C ARG A 661 -2.77 -29.73 28.19
N ALA A 662 -2.57 -28.60 28.91
CA ALA A 662 -1.51 -27.66 28.60
C ALA A 662 -0.12 -28.32 28.71
N ALA A 663 0.16 -29.05 29.79
CA ALA A 663 1.45 -29.69 30.06
C ALA A 663 1.76 -30.79 29.03
N THR A 664 0.81 -31.72 28.79
CA THR A 664 1.01 -32.84 27.88
C THR A 664 1.23 -32.38 26.44
N SER A 665 0.36 -31.49 25.95
CA SER A 665 0.49 -31.01 24.56
C SER A 665 1.73 -30.14 24.37
N SER A 666 2.11 -29.32 25.38
CA SER A 666 3.33 -28.51 25.27
C SER A 666 4.61 -29.37 25.23
N LEU A 667 4.63 -30.49 25.93
CA LEU A 667 5.75 -31.43 25.87
C LEU A 667 5.97 -31.95 24.43
N THR A 668 4.88 -32.26 23.73
CA THR A 668 4.93 -32.77 22.36
C THR A 668 5.32 -31.68 21.36
N VAL A 669 4.75 -30.46 21.49
CA VAL A 669 4.88 -29.38 20.49
C VAL A 669 6.11 -28.50 20.72
N LEU A 670 6.39 -28.17 21.97
CA LEU A 670 7.46 -27.24 22.35
C LEU A 670 8.71 -27.97 22.88
N GLY A 671 8.56 -29.19 23.36
CA GLY A 671 9.62 -29.96 24.00
C GLY A 671 9.72 -29.71 25.51
N ALA A 672 10.44 -30.61 26.21
CA ALA A 672 10.57 -30.59 27.67
C ALA A 672 11.32 -29.35 28.19
N ASP A 673 12.32 -28.88 27.45
CA ASP A 673 13.15 -27.76 27.88
C ASP A 673 12.53 -26.39 27.68
N HIS A 674 11.44 -26.31 26.95
CA HIS A 674 10.79 -25.04 26.67
C HIS A 674 10.25 -24.38 27.96
N PRO A 675 10.47 -23.06 28.19
CA PRO A 675 10.04 -22.37 29.42
C PRO A 675 8.53 -22.51 29.70
N SER A 676 7.70 -22.48 28.63
CA SER A 676 6.26 -22.67 28.80
C SER A 676 5.91 -24.09 29.24
N THR A 677 6.56 -25.11 28.72
CA THR A 677 6.35 -26.51 29.14
C THR A 677 6.67 -26.66 30.64
N LYS A 678 7.84 -26.18 31.07
CA LYS A 678 8.24 -26.21 32.50
C LYS A 678 7.23 -25.47 33.38
N ARG A 679 6.72 -24.33 32.91
CA ARG A 679 5.68 -23.56 33.64
C ARG A 679 4.36 -24.32 33.74
N TYR A 680 3.92 -24.98 32.68
CA TYR A 680 2.67 -25.74 32.68
C TYR A 680 2.77 -27.02 33.51
N GLU A 681 3.89 -27.70 33.45
CA GLU A 681 4.18 -28.87 34.29
C GLU A 681 4.19 -28.49 35.78
N LYS A 682 4.86 -27.36 36.14
CA LYS A 682 4.84 -26.84 37.51
C LYS A 682 3.42 -26.53 37.98
N LEU A 683 2.62 -25.84 37.14
CA LEU A 683 1.22 -25.55 37.47
C LEU A 683 0.44 -26.84 37.71
N LEU A 684 0.62 -27.87 36.88
CA LEU A 684 -0.03 -29.18 37.06
C LEU A 684 0.37 -29.83 38.39
N GLN A 685 1.66 -29.88 38.69
CA GLN A 685 2.20 -30.40 39.96
C GLN A 685 1.63 -29.67 41.17
N ASP A 686 1.62 -28.33 41.15
CA ASP A 686 1.07 -27.48 42.20
C ASP A 686 -0.44 -27.73 42.42
N LEU A 687 -1.20 -28.00 41.38
CA LEU A 687 -2.63 -28.29 41.48
C LEU A 687 -2.93 -29.72 41.90
N GLU A 688 -2.13 -30.69 41.52
CA GLU A 688 -2.24 -32.08 41.97
C GLU A 688 -1.84 -32.24 43.47
N ALA A 689 -0.88 -31.45 43.92
CA ALA A 689 -0.49 -31.41 45.35
C ALA A 689 -1.55 -30.78 46.29
N ARG A 690 -2.52 -30.05 45.73
CA ARG A 690 -3.62 -29.44 46.48
C ARG A 690 -4.87 -30.34 46.60
N LYS A 691 -4.87 -31.51 45.92
CA LYS A 691 -5.87 -32.55 46.11
C LYS A 691 -5.68 -33.29 47.41
#